data_a9ed8554998c616c63767ec9712eaa1e
#
_entry.id   a9ed8554998c616c63767ec9712eaa1e
#
_cell.length_a   1.000
_cell.length_b   1.000
_cell.length_c   1.000
_cell.angle_alpha   90.00
_cell.angle_beta   90.00
_cell.angle_gamma   90.00
#
_symmetry.space_group_name_H-M   'P 1'
#
loop_
_entity.id
_entity.type
_entity.pdbx_description
1 polymer ?
#
loop_
_entity_poly.entity_id
_entity_poly.type
_entity_poly.pdbx_seq_one_letter_code
_entity_poly.pdbx_strand_id
1 'polypeptide(L)'
;MQNHGFRCDELASALGLQAWLDEGERPFDARAVRLELRQRYSAAEKQRHRAHPHATMRSNTQRLATLANLSPVDEQILAFACAIHQEPLLELAADYLGNLSSARVAACLAVILDFPMQDIRTALAPQAVLSRTGLVVLDRHGPRQLRGCLDLLSANFADRMHSETNDILQLLRGVVQAAPPAQLALEDYPHIQPQLDIALPHLRQASQQGQHGVNFFIHGSPGTGKTELARTLAAALGCELFEVASEDSDGDPINAERRLRALQAAQSFFSQRRALLMFDEVEDVFNDSTHPLGGKSTAQQRKAWVNRMLESNPMPTLWLSNSGALDAAFIRRFDMVFELPVPPQSQRLRIIDQQCQGLLDSPAMHRMSQSEHLAPAVVARAAKVVRSMQACPLEQDQSQTPCPAVALERLVNNTLQAQGHPSLQRQAANQLPQVYDPAFIHADADLAAIAQGIVAHKSARLCLYGPPGTGKTAYGRWLAQQLDMPLLVKQASDLQSMWVGECEKNLAHAFRAAEQDGALLLIDEVDGFLQDRRGAQRSWEVSQVNEMLMQMESFSGVFIATTNLMHGLDQAALRRFDLKVKLDFLRPEQAWALLLRHCAQLGLATPGSSEQSRLARLRYVTPGDFAAVLRQGRFRPLADAAALVAQLEAECALKEGAKGVMGFV
;
A
#
# COMPACT_ATOMS: atom_id res chain seq x y z
N MET A 1 -57.68 -8.30 19.73
CA MET A 1 -58.58 -9.42 20.11
C MET A 1 -57.71 -10.46 20.80
N GLN A 2 -58.08 -10.91 22.00
CA GLN A 2 -57.33 -11.95 22.70
C GLN A 2 -57.66 -13.28 22.01
N ASN A 3 -56.67 -13.94 21.45
CA ASN A 3 -56.80 -15.29 20.93
C ASN A 3 -57.23 -16.23 22.05
N HIS A 4 -58.36 -16.89 21.89
CA HIS A 4 -59.00 -17.76 22.89
C HIS A 4 -58.20 -19.06 23.10
N GLY A 5 -56.89 -19.05 23.09
CA GLY A 5 -56.07 -20.20 23.48
C GLY A 5 -54.76 -20.43 22.79
N PHE A 6 -54.58 -20.06 21.53
CA PHE A 6 -53.32 -20.14 20.81
C PHE A 6 -52.58 -18.82 20.87
N ARG A 7 -51.23 -18.89 20.93
CA ARG A 7 -50.33 -17.70 20.84
C ARG A 7 -50.02 -17.32 19.39
N CYS A 8 -50.20 -18.27 18.46
CA CYS A 8 -49.93 -18.08 17.04
C CYS A 8 -50.89 -18.95 16.24
N ASP A 9 -51.79 -18.31 15.48
CA ASP A 9 -52.83 -18.99 14.70
C ASP A 9 -52.23 -19.64 13.44
N GLU A 10 -51.21 -19.04 12.85
CA GLU A 10 -50.48 -19.61 11.71
C GLU A 10 -49.84 -20.95 12.06
N LEU A 11 -49.20 -21.05 13.22
CA LEU A 11 -48.60 -22.30 13.67
C LEU A 11 -49.66 -23.33 14.02
N ALA A 12 -50.75 -22.92 14.67
CA ALA A 12 -51.87 -23.81 14.98
C ALA A 12 -52.52 -24.35 13.69
N SER A 13 -52.69 -23.50 12.69
CA SER A 13 -53.17 -23.87 11.35
C SER A 13 -52.24 -24.87 10.66
N ALA A 14 -50.93 -24.59 10.66
CA ALA A 14 -49.92 -25.47 10.07
C ALA A 14 -49.84 -26.85 10.76
N LEU A 15 -50.11 -26.90 12.06
CA LEU A 15 -50.28 -28.15 12.82
C LEU A 15 -51.64 -28.84 12.58
N GLY A 16 -52.50 -28.25 11.74
CA GLY A 16 -53.79 -28.79 11.38
C GLY A 16 -54.86 -28.61 12.45
N LEU A 17 -54.70 -27.62 13.34
CA LEU A 17 -55.63 -27.33 14.43
C LEU A 17 -56.63 -26.21 14.09
N GLN A 18 -56.90 -25.97 12.79
CA GLN A 18 -57.76 -24.88 12.31
C GLN A 18 -59.21 -24.96 12.94
N ALA A 19 -59.73 -26.18 13.20
CA ALA A 19 -61.04 -26.36 13.81
C ALA A 19 -61.18 -25.76 15.23
N TRP A 20 -60.04 -25.43 15.88
CA TRP A 20 -59.92 -24.86 17.22
C TRP A 20 -59.56 -23.37 17.25
N LEU A 21 -59.40 -22.72 16.11
CA LEU A 21 -59.24 -21.29 16.01
C LEU A 21 -60.54 -20.53 16.18
N ASP A 22 -60.48 -19.22 16.43
CA ASP A 22 -61.66 -18.37 16.70
C ASP A 22 -62.70 -18.40 15.60
N GLU A 23 -62.31 -18.63 14.35
CA GLU A 23 -63.22 -18.83 13.20
C GLU A 23 -63.50 -20.33 12.93
N GLY A 24 -63.03 -21.23 13.80
CA GLY A 24 -63.17 -22.68 13.63
C GLY A 24 -64.52 -23.25 14.05
N GLU A 25 -64.75 -24.49 13.67
CA GLU A 25 -66.01 -25.21 13.95
C GLU A 25 -66.18 -25.59 15.43
N ARG A 26 -65.11 -25.47 16.25
CA ARG A 26 -65.13 -25.98 17.65
C ARG A 26 -64.62 -24.90 18.62
N PRO A 27 -65.33 -24.74 19.79
CA PRO A 27 -64.82 -23.87 20.84
C PRO A 27 -63.52 -24.42 21.41
N PHE A 28 -62.59 -23.54 21.75
CA PHE A 28 -61.22 -23.92 22.25
C PHE A 28 -61.37 -24.74 23.56
N ASP A 29 -60.89 -25.99 23.51
CA ASP A 29 -60.65 -26.83 24.69
C ASP A 29 -59.20 -27.27 24.78
N ALA A 30 -58.46 -26.76 25.78
CA ALA A 30 -57.08 -27.06 26.00
C ALA A 30 -56.75 -28.55 26.23
N ARG A 31 -57.69 -29.33 26.73
CA ARG A 31 -57.45 -30.77 26.93
C ARG A 31 -57.57 -31.53 25.63
N ALA A 32 -58.64 -31.24 24.87
CA ALA A 32 -58.87 -31.83 23.57
C ALA A 32 -57.76 -31.48 22.56
N VAL A 33 -57.33 -30.22 22.54
CA VAL A 33 -56.22 -29.75 21.71
C VAL A 33 -54.90 -30.48 22.06
N ARG A 34 -54.58 -30.66 23.35
CA ARG A 34 -53.37 -31.41 23.77
C ARG A 34 -53.47 -32.89 23.38
N LEU A 35 -54.61 -33.49 23.43
CA LEU A 35 -54.81 -34.87 23.00
C LEU A 35 -54.61 -35.00 21.49
N GLU A 36 -55.19 -34.11 20.72
CA GLU A 36 -55.05 -34.08 19.27
C GLU A 36 -53.55 -33.81 18.85
N LEU A 37 -52.88 -32.88 19.49
CA LEU A 37 -51.44 -32.65 19.28
C LEU A 37 -50.61 -33.90 19.57
N ARG A 38 -50.92 -34.65 20.64
CA ARG A 38 -50.20 -35.90 20.95
C ARG A 38 -50.46 -36.98 19.91
N GLN A 39 -51.67 -37.07 19.39
CA GLN A 39 -52.00 -38.01 18.32
C GLN A 39 -51.26 -37.67 17.03
N ARG A 40 -51.26 -36.38 16.65
CA ARG A 40 -50.54 -35.88 15.48
C ARG A 40 -49.01 -36.09 15.61
N TYR A 41 -48.45 -35.78 16.79
CA TYR A 41 -47.07 -36.06 17.10
C TYR A 41 -46.73 -37.55 16.93
N SER A 42 -47.57 -38.44 17.51
CA SER A 42 -47.34 -39.90 17.39
C SER A 42 -47.47 -40.39 15.94
N ALA A 43 -48.33 -39.77 15.13
CA ALA A 43 -48.47 -40.09 13.71
C ALA A 43 -47.26 -39.59 12.91
N ALA A 44 -46.77 -38.37 13.19
CA ALA A 44 -45.60 -37.78 12.59
C ALA A 44 -44.32 -38.58 12.93
N GLU A 45 -44.19 -39.01 14.20
CA GLU A 45 -43.07 -39.82 14.64
C GLU A 45 -42.96 -41.16 13.92
N LYS A 46 -44.10 -41.84 13.65
CA LYS A 46 -44.11 -43.05 12.82
C LYS A 46 -43.68 -42.84 11.38
N GLN A 47 -43.79 -41.60 10.89
CA GLN A 47 -43.42 -41.22 9.53
C GLN A 47 -42.06 -40.48 9.48
N ARG A 48 -41.37 -40.33 10.59
CA ARG A 48 -40.12 -39.59 10.73
C ARG A 48 -39.08 -39.93 9.63
N HIS A 49 -38.96 -41.21 9.27
CA HIS A 49 -38.08 -41.69 8.23
C HIS A 49 -38.36 -41.14 6.82
N ARG A 50 -39.56 -40.52 6.61
CA ARG A 50 -39.98 -39.88 5.35
C ARG A 50 -39.69 -38.39 5.33
N ALA A 51 -39.40 -37.80 6.49
CA ALA A 51 -39.04 -36.39 6.58
C ALA A 51 -37.57 -36.21 6.23
N HIS A 52 -37.30 -35.59 5.09
CA HIS A 52 -35.95 -35.27 4.65
C HIS A 52 -35.86 -33.78 4.36
N PRO A 53 -34.71 -33.15 4.62
CA PRO A 53 -34.46 -31.82 4.13
C PRO A 53 -34.59 -31.75 2.61
N HIS A 54 -34.82 -30.55 2.07
CA HIS A 54 -34.90 -30.33 0.63
C HIS A 54 -33.68 -30.94 -0.07
N ALA A 55 -33.86 -31.56 -1.23
CA ALA A 55 -32.79 -32.31 -1.92
C ALA A 55 -31.52 -31.47 -2.14
N THR A 56 -31.68 -30.20 -2.52
CA THR A 56 -30.58 -29.25 -2.74
C THR A 56 -29.82 -29.00 -1.45
N MET A 57 -30.52 -28.68 -0.34
CA MET A 57 -29.89 -28.45 0.95
C MET A 57 -29.09 -29.67 1.41
N ARG A 58 -29.67 -30.88 1.27
CA ARG A 58 -28.99 -32.14 1.61
C ARG A 58 -27.72 -32.32 0.79
N SER A 59 -27.77 -32.09 -0.52
CA SER A 59 -26.61 -32.16 -1.40
C SER A 59 -25.51 -31.16 -0.97
N ASN A 60 -25.88 -29.91 -0.72
CA ASN A 60 -24.97 -28.87 -0.29
C ASN A 60 -24.36 -29.16 1.09
N THR A 61 -25.16 -29.65 2.04
CA THR A 61 -24.65 -30.09 3.35
C THR A 61 -23.62 -31.21 3.22
N GLN A 62 -23.90 -32.22 2.39
CA GLN A 62 -22.93 -33.31 2.13
C GLN A 62 -21.63 -32.84 1.50
N ARG A 63 -21.69 -31.87 0.58
CA ARG A 63 -20.49 -31.26 -0.01
C ARG A 63 -19.66 -30.53 1.03
N LEU A 64 -20.29 -29.72 1.86
CA LEU A 64 -19.60 -29.03 2.96
C LEU A 64 -19.07 -30.03 4.00
N ALA A 65 -19.80 -31.10 4.28
CA ALA A 65 -19.37 -32.15 5.18
C ALA A 65 -18.09 -32.84 4.67
N THR A 66 -18.04 -33.12 3.38
CA THR A 66 -16.82 -33.69 2.74
C THR A 66 -15.66 -32.70 2.78
N LEU A 67 -15.92 -31.41 2.53
CA LEU A 67 -14.87 -30.38 2.51
C LEU A 67 -14.29 -30.10 3.90
N ALA A 68 -15.17 -30.01 4.93
CA ALA A 68 -14.79 -29.67 6.29
C ALA A 68 -14.58 -30.89 7.21
N ASN A 69 -14.79 -32.10 6.68
CA ASN A 69 -14.72 -33.36 7.43
C ASN A 69 -15.67 -33.37 8.62
N LEU A 70 -16.96 -33.02 8.39
CA LEU A 70 -18.01 -32.98 9.41
C LEU A 70 -18.42 -34.40 9.83
N SER A 71 -18.69 -34.56 11.12
CA SER A 71 -19.33 -35.77 11.64
C SER A 71 -20.82 -35.80 11.28
N PRO A 72 -21.48 -36.97 11.35
CA PRO A 72 -22.94 -37.05 11.15
C PRO A 72 -23.75 -36.13 12.08
N VAL A 73 -23.25 -35.90 13.29
CA VAL A 73 -23.88 -34.98 14.26
C VAL A 73 -23.72 -33.55 13.79
N ASP A 74 -22.53 -33.17 13.30
CA ASP A 74 -22.27 -31.83 12.76
C ASP A 74 -23.17 -31.54 11.55
N GLU A 75 -23.33 -32.52 10.63
CA GLU A 75 -24.19 -32.40 9.46
C GLU A 75 -25.65 -32.13 9.84
N GLN A 76 -26.18 -32.84 10.84
CA GLN A 76 -27.57 -32.64 11.28
C GLN A 76 -27.77 -31.31 12.02
N ILE A 77 -26.78 -30.88 12.81
CA ILE A 77 -26.82 -29.56 13.46
C ILE A 77 -26.78 -28.46 12.38
N LEU A 78 -25.92 -28.57 11.37
CA LEU A 78 -25.85 -27.60 10.26
C LEU A 78 -27.16 -27.54 9.48
N ALA A 79 -27.70 -28.71 9.11
CA ALA A 79 -28.97 -28.80 8.39
C ALA A 79 -30.11 -28.16 9.19
N PHE A 80 -30.21 -28.46 10.50
CA PHE A 80 -31.23 -27.86 11.37
C PHE A 80 -31.01 -26.35 11.54
N ALA A 81 -29.79 -25.90 11.73
CA ALA A 81 -29.49 -24.48 11.85
C ALA A 81 -29.89 -23.70 10.58
N CYS A 82 -29.62 -24.24 9.39
CA CYS A 82 -30.10 -23.63 8.14
C CYS A 82 -31.62 -23.64 8.05
N ALA A 83 -32.26 -24.76 8.42
CA ALA A 83 -33.72 -24.88 8.37
C ALA A 83 -34.44 -23.89 9.30
N ILE A 84 -33.97 -23.69 10.53
CA ILE A 84 -34.59 -22.74 11.48
C ILE A 84 -34.41 -21.28 11.03
N HIS A 85 -33.42 -20.98 10.23
CA HIS A 85 -33.20 -19.64 9.67
C HIS A 85 -34.03 -19.39 8.41
N GLN A 86 -34.50 -20.46 7.71
CA GLN A 86 -35.19 -20.38 6.44
C GLN A 86 -36.72 -20.60 6.56
N GLU A 87 -37.12 -21.43 7.50
CA GLU A 87 -38.51 -21.87 7.63
C GLU A 87 -39.25 -21.10 8.74
N PRO A 88 -40.11 -20.11 8.40
CA PRO A 88 -40.75 -19.25 9.40
C PRO A 88 -41.58 -20.04 10.42
N LEU A 89 -42.26 -21.12 10.01
CA LEU A 89 -43.06 -21.96 10.93
C LEU A 89 -42.18 -22.72 11.92
N LEU A 90 -40.99 -23.12 11.52
CA LEU A 90 -40.02 -23.78 12.42
C LEU A 90 -39.46 -22.77 13.43
N GLU A 91 -39.19 -21.53 13.00
CA GLU A 91 -38.77 -20.43 13.88
C GLU A 91 -39.87 -20.13 14.91
N LEU A 92 -41.12 -19.92 14.47
CA LEU A 92 -42.26 -19.69 15.35
C LEU A 92 -42.47 -20.84 16.35
N ALA A 93 -42.28 -22.08 15.92
CA ALA A 93 -42.36 -23.23 16.82
C ALA A 93 -41.24 -23.23 17.87
N ALA A 94 -40.02 -22.87 17.46
CA ALA A 94 -38.89 -22.78 18.36
C ALA A 94 -39.01 -21.64 19.38
N ASP A 95 -39.71 -20.56 19.06
CA ASP A 95 -39.95 -19.43 19.97
C ASP A 95 -40.75 -19.83 21.21
N TYR A 96 -41.54 -20.90 21.14
CA TYR A 96 -42.24 -21.47 22.31
C TYR A 96 -41.28 -22.06 23.35
N LEU A 97 -40.03 -22.36 22.98
CA LEU A 97 -39.00 -22.78 23.94
C LEU A 97 -38.54 -21.62 24.82
N GLY A 98 -38.89 -20.39 24.45
CA GLY A 98 -38.46 -19.17 25.12
C GLY A 98 -36.94 -18.92 25.02
N ASN A 99 -36.41 -18.09 25.91
CA ASN A 99 -35.01 -17.80 25.95
C ASN A 99 -34.22 -18.97 26.55
N LEU A 100 -33.21 -19.45 25.82
CA LEU A 100 -32.42 -20.61 26.16
C LEU A 100 -31.00 -20.20 26.55
N SER A 101 -30.46 -20.81 27.58
CA SER A 101 -29.01 -20.78 27.85
C SER A 101 -28.30 -21.82 26.98
N SER A 102 -26.99 -21.67 26.78
CA SER A 102 -26.17 -22.60 25.98
C SER A 102 -26.33 -24.07 26.38
N ALA A 103 -26.50 -24.36 27.67
CA ALA A 103 -26.76 -25.72 28.15
C ALA A 103 -28.15 -26.25 27.74
N ARG A 104 -29.16 -25.37 27.74
CA ARG A 104 -30.51 -25.74 27.30
C ARG A 104 -30.58 -25.89 25.77
N VAL A 105 -29.85 -25.09 25.00
CA VAL A 105 -29.74 -25.28 23.54
C VAL A 105 -29.23 -26.67 23.21
N ALA A 106 -28.14 -27.13 23.86
CA ALA A 106 -27.61 -28.48 23.66
C ALA A 106 -28.66 -29.58 24.03
N ALA A 107 -29.43 -29.37 25.11
CA ALA A 107 -30.47 -30.31 25.51
C ALA A 107 -31.65 -30.33 24.51
N CYS A 108 -32.07 -29.17 24.01
CA CYS A 108 -33.11 -29.07 22.98
C CYS A 108 -32.70 -29.77 21.68
N LEU A 109 -31.48 -29.47 21.19
CA LEU A 109 -30.94 -30.09 19.98
C LEU A 109 -30.77 -31.62 20.14
N ALA A 110 -30.37 -32.12 21.31
CA ALA A 110 -30.28 -33.54 21.57
C ALA A 110 -31.62 -34.26 21.41
N VAL A 111 -32.72 -33.62 21.86
CA VAL A 111 -34.08 -34.15 21.69
C VAL A 111 -34.57 -34.02 20.26
N ILE A 112 -34.38 -32.86 19.63
CA ILE A 112 -34.85 -32.58 18.26
C ILE A 112 -34.16 -33.48 17.23
N LEU A 113 -32.86 -33.63 17.36
CA LEU A 113 -32.02 -34.35 16.38
C LEU A 113 -31.83 -35.84 16.73
N ASP A 114 -32.27 -36.26 17.93
CA ASP A 114 -32.18 -37.64 18.45
C ASP A 114 -30.73 -38.15 18.57
N PHE A 115 -29.84 -37.30 19.10
CA PHE A 115 -28.48 -37.65 19.40
C PHE A 115 -28.18 -37.57 20.90
N PRO A 116 -27.21 -38.31 21.40
CA PRO A 116 -26.76 -38.17 22.79
C PRO A 116 -26.34 -36.71 23.08
N MET A 117 -26.80 -36.19 24.23
CA MET A 117 -26.50 -34.80 24.64
C MET A 117 -24.97 -34.50 24.67
N GLN A 118 -24.14 -35.50 24.96
CA GLN A 118 -22.70 -35.36 25.00
C GLN A 118 -22.12 -35.08 23.58
N ASP A 119 -22.65 -35.75 22.56
CA ASP A 119 -22.20 -35.58 21.18
C ASP A 119 -22.55 -34.18 20.66
N ILE A 120 -23.77 -33.69 20.95
CA ILE A 120 -24.17 -32.31 20.65
C ILE A 120 -23.27 -31.29 21.35
N ARG A 121 -22.94 -31.49 22.63
CA ARG A 121 -22.05 -30.61 23.36
C ARG A 121 -20.64 -30.59 22.76
N THR A 122 -20.15 -31.74 22.33
CA THR A 122 -18.86 -31.87 21.67
C THR A 122 -18.87 -31.16 20.33
N ALA A 123 -19.91 -31.32 19.49
CA ALA A 123 -20.07 -30.67 18.21
C ALA A 123 -20.19 -29.13 18.29
N LEU A 124 -20.80 -28.63 19.37
CA LEU A 124 -20.94 -27.19 19.63
C LEU A 124 -19.82 -26.58 20.50
N ALA A 125 -18.78 -27.33 20.79
CA ALA A 125 -17.64 -26.83 21.55
C ALA A 125 -16.85 -25.76 20.74
N PRO A 126 -16.20 -24.76 21.38
CA PRO A 126 -15.46 -23.72 20.67
C PRO A 126 -14.34 -24.25 19.76
N GLN A 127 -13.83 -25.42 20.05
CA GLN A 127 -12.76 -26.08 19.26
C GLN A 127 -13.30 -27.10 18.26
N ALA A 128 -14.63 -27.33 18.24
CA ALA A 128 -15.27 -28.26 17.30
C ALA A 128 -15.24 -27.70 15.86
N VAL A 129 -15.38 -28.59 14.91
CA VAL A 129 -15.29 -28.25 13.48
C VAL A 129 -16.34 -27.18 13.09
N LEU A 130 -17.60 -27.31 13.52
CA LEU A 130 -18.65 -26.33 13.26
C LEU A 130 -18.27 -24.92 13.71
N SER A 131 -17.72 -24.78 14.92
CA SER A 131 -17.31 -23.48 15.46
C SER A 131 -16.04 -22.95 14.80
N ARG A 132 -15.08 -23.82 14.46
CA ARG A 132 -13.82 -23.42 13.77
C ARG A 132 -14.06 -22.99 12.33
N THR A 133 -14.94 -23.71 11.63
CA THR A 133 -15.33 -23.35 10.26
C THR A 133 -16.27 -22.16 10.21
N GLY A 134 -16.84 -21.76 11.37
CA GLY A 134 -17.88 -20.75 11.44
C GLY A 134 -19.21 -21.16 10.82
N LEU A 135 -19.38 -22.42 10.39
CA LEU A 135 -20.61 -22.89 9.79
C LEU A 135 -21.80 -22.72 10.73
N VAL A 136 -21.61 -23.14 12.00
CA VAL A 136 -22.55 -22.89 13.09
C VAL A 136 -21.76 -22.53 14.35
N VAL A 137 -22.04 -21.36 14.91
CA VAL A 137 -21.43 -20.89 16.16
C VAL A 137 -22.51 -20.72 17.21
N LEU A 138 -22.29 -21.32 18.39
CA LEU A 138 -23.18 -21.14 19.52
C LEU A 138 -22.94 -19.78 20.19
N ASP A 139 -23.91 -18.85 20.07
CA ASP A 139 -23.86 -17.58 20.79
C ASP A 139 -24.01 -17.81 22.30
N ARG A 140 -23.04 -17.30 23.08
CA ARG A 140 -22.98 -17.45 24.54
C ARG A 140 -23.21 -16.16 25.30
N HIS A 141 -23.63 -15.08 24.61
CA HIS A 141 -23.78 -13.74 25.19
C HIS A 141 -25.09 -13.51 25.92
N GLY A 142 -25.73 -14.55 26.42
CA GLY A 142 -26.97 -14.50 27.23
C GLY A 142 -28.09 -15.38 26.69
N PRO A 143 -29.18 -15.49 27.41
CA PRO A 143 -30.31 -16.27 26.97
C PRO A 143 -31.02 -15.60 25.77
N ARG A 144 -31.16 -16.33 24.66
CA ARG A 144 -31.84 -15.91 23.43
C ARG A 144 -32.76 -17.02 22.93
N GLN A 145 -33.66 -16.69 22.01
CA GLN A 145 -34.42 -17.67 21.24
C GLN A 145 -33.49 -18.62 20.49
N LEU A 146 -33.94 -19.85 20.20
CA LEU A 146 -33.10 -20.91 19.64
C LEU A 146 -32.41 -20.48 18.32
N ARG A 147 -33.15 -19.81 17.43
CA ARG A 147 -32.55 -19.24 16.20
C ARG A 147 -31.39 -18.30 16.50
N GLY A 148 -31.58 -17.34 17.41
CA GLY A 148 -30.54 -16.37 17.80
C GLY A 148 -29.40 -16.96 18.59
N CYS A 149 -29.49 -18.23 19.03
CA CYS A 149 -28.36 -18.95 19.65
C CYS A 149 -27.47 -19.65 18.63
N LEU A 150 -27.95 -19.93 17.41
CA LEU A 150 -27.26 -20.64 16.34
C LEU A 150 -26.86 -19.64 15.25
N ASP A 151 -25.71 -19.01 15.41
CA ASP A 151 -25.18 -18.06 14.44
C ASP A 151 -24.57 -18.81 13.25
N LEU A 152 -24.97 -18.44 12.02
CA LEU A 152 -24.49 -19.04 10.79
C LEU A 152 -23.30 -18.27 10.22
N LEU A 153 -22.60 -18.88 9.27
CA LEU A 153 -21.40 -18.34 8.61
C LEU A 153 -21.60 -16.93 8.05
N SER A 154 -22.79 -16.65 7.49
CA SER A 154 -23.22 -15.33 7.04
C SER A 154 -24.75 -15.23 7.07
N ALA A 155 -25.29 -14.01 7.00
CA ALA A 155 -26.74 -13.77 7.03
C ALA A 155 -27.49 -14.57 5.96
N ASN A 156 -26.98 -14.61 4.73
CA ASN A 156 -27.64 -15.27 3.60
C ASN A 156 -27.10 -16.71 3.36
N PHE A 157 -26.42 -17.28 4.36
CA PHE A 157 -25.88 -18.64 4.21
C PHE A 157 -26.98 -19.69 4.10
N ALA A 158 -28.08 -19.57 4.87
CA ALA A 158 -29.20 -20.49 4.81
C ALA A 158 -29.87 -20.47 3.41
N ASP A 159 -30.07 -19.29 2.82
CA ASP A 159 -30.63 -19.13 1.47
C ASP A 159 -29.78 -19.83 0.42
N ARG A 160 -28.46 -19.66 0.51
CA ARG A 160 -27.50 -20.31 -0.42
C ARG A 160 -27.48 -21.81 -0.28
N MET A 161 -27.69 -22.33 0.92
CA MET A 161 -27.80 -23.78 1.14
C MET A 161 -29.02 -24.40 0.43
N HIS A 162 -30.03 -23.59 0.11
CA HIS A 162 -31.19 -24.00 -0.69
C HIS A 162 -31.05 -23.73 -2.19
N SER A 163 -30.01 -23.02 -2.62
CA SER A 163 -29.76 -22.74 -4.04
C SER A 163 -29.10 -23.93 -4.76
N GLU A 164 -29.50 -24.18 -6.01
CA GLU A 164 -28.84 -25.13 -6.87
C GLU A 164 -27.50 -24.57 -7.35
N THR A 165 -26.42 -25.06 -6.80
CA THR A 165 -25.07 -24.67 -7.22
C THR A 165 -24.16 -25.88 -7.37
N ASN A 166 -23.35 -25.87 -8.42
CA ASN A 166 -22.31 -26.89 -8.64
C ASN A 166 -20.96 -26.46 -8.07
N ASP A 167 -20.80 -25.16 -7.75
CA ASP A 167 -19.56 -24.60 -7.22
C ASP A 167 -19.68 -24.38 -5.72
N ILE A 168 -18.83 -25.04 -4.93
CA ILE A 168 -18.81 -24.92 -3.48
C ILE A 168 -18.38 -23.51 -3.02
N LEU A 169 -17.61 -22.77 -3.84
CA LEU A 169 -17.20 -21.41 -3.55
C LEU A 169 -18.40 -20.44 -3.52
N GLN A 170 -19.46 -20.75 -4.28
CA GLN A 170 -20.68 -19.96 -4.21
C GLN A 170 -21.38 -20.08 -2.85
N LEU A 171 -21.27 -21.24 -2.18
CA LEU A 171 -21.78 -21.42 -0.81
C LEU A 171 -20.97 -20.60 0.20
N LEU A 172 -19.66 -20.43 -0.08
CA LEU A 172 -18.72 -19.68 0.78
C LEU A 172 -18.56 -18.21 0.37
N ARG A 173 -19.38 -17.72 -0.55
CA ARG A 173 -19.38 -16.30 -0.95
C ARG A 173 -19.64 -15.41 0.27
N GLY A 174 -18.88 -14.31 0.39
CA GLY A 174 -18.87 -13.46 1.59
C GLY A 174 -17.96 -13.98 2.72
N VAL A 175 -17.28 -15.12 2.50
CA VAL A 175 -16.23 -15.64 3.38
C VAL A 175 -14.92 -15.66 2.63
N VAL A 176 -14.92 -16.25 1.44
CA VAL A 176 -13.74 -16.40 0.59
C VAL A 176 -14.12 -16.40 -0.88
N GLN A 177 -13.24 -15.89 -1.70
CA GLN A 177 -13.36 -15.93 -3.16
C GLN A 177 -12.06 -16.41 -3.81
N ALA A 178 -12.15 -17.05 -4.98
CA ALA A 178 -10.96 -17.37 -5.76
C ALA A 178 -10.35 -16.07 -6.30
N ALA A 179 -9.05 -15.89 -6.10
CA ALA A 179 -8.35 -14.77 -6.69
C ALA A 179 -8.27 -14.90 -8.21
N PRO A 180 -8.39 -13.82 -8.98
CA PRO A 180 -8.16 -13.87 -10.42
C PRO A 180 -6.70 -14.28 -10.71
N PRO A 181 -6.43 -14.81 -11.91
CA PRO A 181 -5.08 -15.23 -12.30
C PRO A 181 -4.11 -14.04 -12.28
N ALA A 182 -2.82 -14.33 -12.01
CA ALA A 182 -1.76 -13.35 -12.07
C ALA A 182 -1.60 -12.78 -13.48
N GLN A 183 -1.37 -11.48 -13.56
CA GLN A 183 -1.08 -10.76 -14.80
C GLN A 183 0.42 -10.52 -14.99
N LEU A 184 1.21 -10.62 -13.91
CA LEU A 184 2.65 -10.43 -13.88
C LEU A 184 3.36 -11.76 -13.56
N ALA A 185 4.65 -11.82 -13.91
CA ALA A 185 5.53 -12.93 -13.60
C ALA A 185 6.56 -12.53 -12.53
N LEU A 186 7.32 -13.49 -11.99
CA LEU A 186 8.35 -13.20 -10.97
C LEU A 186 9.45 -12.29 -11.50
N GLU A 187 9.75 -12.39 -12.78
CA GLU A 187 10.74 -11.57 -13.49
C GLU A 187 10.37 -10.08 -13.51
N ASP A 188 9.11 -9.74 -13.25
CA ASP A 188 8.63 -8.36 -13.14
C ASP A 188 8.94 -7.74 -11.76
N TYR A 189 9.50 -8.52 -10.83
CA TYR A 189 9.85 -8.07 -9.47
C TYR A 189 11.35 -8.17 -9.13
N PRO A 190 12.29 -7.75 -10.03
CA PRO A 190 13.73 -7.89 -9.77
C PRO A 190 14.20 -7.12 -8.54
N HIS A 191 13.50 -6.05 -8.18
CA HIS A 191 13.82 -5.18 -7.04
C HIS A 191 13.58 -5.82 -5.66
N ILE A 192 12.85 -6.93 -5.61
CA ILE A 192 12.65 -7.74 -4.39
C ILE A 192 13.16 -9.18 -4.57
N GLN A 193 14.05 -9.41 -5.53
CA GLN A 193 14.59 -10.76 -5.78
C GLN A 193 15.18 -11.43 -4.54
N PRO A 194 15.96 -10.72 -3.66
CA PRO A 194 16.47 -11.34 -2.43
C PRO A 194 15.38 -11.84 -1.50
N GLN A 195 14.24 -11.14 -1.46
CA GLN A 195 13.07 -11.58 -0.68
C GLN A 195 12.38 -12.79 -1.32
N LEU A 196 12.26 -12.79 -2.65
CA LEU A 196 11.65 -13.90 -3.41
C LEU A 196 12.48 -15.18 -3.31
N ASP A 197 13.81 -15.08 -3.29
CA ASP A 197 14.74 -16.22 -3.15
C ASP A 197 14.57 -16.96 -1.81
N ILE A 198 14.07 -16.26 -0.79
CA ILE A 198 13.74 -16.84 0.52
C ILE A 198 12.27 -17.29 0.56
N ALA A 199 11.36 -16.43 0.10
CA ALA A 199 9.91 -16.65 0.19
C ALA A 199 9.45 -17.89 -0.58
N LEU A 200 9.88 -18.05 -1.82
CA LEU A 200 9.41 -19.13 -2.71
C LEU A 200 9.77 -20.53 -2.20
N PRO A 201 11.03 -20.83 -1.82
CA PRO A 201 11.38 -22.13 -1.27
C PRO A 201 10.60 -22.45 0.01
N HIS A 202 10.46 -21.46 0.91
CA HIS A 202 9.74 -21.65 2.17
C HIS A 202 8.25 -21.92 1.94
N LEU A 203 7.55 -21.12 1.13
CA LEU A 203 6.15 -21.34 0.79
C LEU A 203 5.93 -22.68 0.06
N ARG A 204 6.87 -23.07 -0.83
CA ARG A 204 6.81 -24.36 -1.53
C ARG A 204 6.89 -25.51 -0.55
N GLN A 205 7.83 -25.47 0.37
CA GLN A 205 8.00 -26.50 1.41
C GLN A 205 6.78 -26.56 2.32
N ALA A 206 6.31 -25.40 2.80
CA ALA A 206 5.15 -25.29 3.66
C ALA A 206 3.88 -25.88 3.03
N SER A 207 3.63 -25.53 1.75
CA SER A 207 2.48 -26.04 1.00
C SER A 207 2.55 -27.54 0.71
N GLN A 208 3.78 -28.11 0.54
CA GLN A 208 3.96 -29.54 0.27
C GLN A 208 3.88 -30.40 1.53
N GLN A 209 4.36 -29.86 2.66
CA GLN A 209 4.46 -30.60 3.93
C GLN A 209 3.27 -30.35 4.86
N GLY A 210 2.34 -29.46 4.49
CA GLY A 210 1.24 -29.06 5.37
C GLY A 210 1.75 -28.39 6.67
N GLN A 211 2.79 -27.56 6.55
CA GLN A 211 3.38 -26.89 7.70
C GLN A 211 2.40 -25.88 8.29
N HIS A 212 2.19 -25.93 9.59
CA HIS A 212 1.32 -25.01 10.31
C HIS A 212 2.04 -23.72 10.70
N GLY A 213 1.28 -22.65 10.89
CA GLY A 213 1.77 -21.38 11.40
C GLY A 213 2.48 -20.49 10.37
N VAL A 214 2.46 -20.82 9.10
CA VAL A 214 3.16 -20.07 8.04
C VAL A 214 2.39 -18.83 7.63
N ASN A 215 2.97 -17.66 7.95
CA ASN A 215 2.37 -16.36 7.69
C ASN A 215 3.41 -15.38 7.12
N PHE A 216 3.07 -14.72 6.02
CA PHE A 216 3.91 -13.70 5.39
C PHE A 216 3.22 -12.35 5.48
N PHE A 217 3.91 -11.33 5.97
CA PHE A 217 3.41 -9.97 6.01
C PHE A 217 4.11 -9.11 4.94
N ILE A 218 3.34 -8.68 3.95
CA ILE A 218 3.82 -7.89 2.82
C ILE A 218 3.20 -6.49 2.94
N HIS A 219 4.03 -5.49 3.17
CA HIS A 219 3.57 -4.12 3.27
C HIS A 219 4.18 -3.22 2.20
N GLY A 220 3.64 -2.03 2.02
CA GLY A 220 4.14 -1.05 1.05
C GLY A 220 3.08 -0.06 0.64
N SER A 221 3.47 1.01 0.00
CA SER A 221 2.56 2.08 -0.43
C SER A 221 1.38 1.57 -1.27
N PRO A 222 0.22 2.23 -1.22
CA PRO A 222 -0.91 1.88 -2.06
C PRO A 222 -0.53 1.87 -3.55
N GLY A 223 -0.96 0.82 -4.27
CA GLY A 223 -0.75 0.73 -5.72
C GLY A 223 0.61 0.19 -6.15
N THR A 224 1.47 -0.30 -5.25
CA THR A 224 2.75 -0.96 -5.59
C THR A 224 2.58 -2.35 -6.18
N GLY A 225 1.38 -2.96 -6.10
CA GLY A 225 1.11 -4.28 -6.69
C GLY A 225 1.18 -5.44 -5.70
N LYS A 226 0.97 -5.23 -4.40
CA LYS A 226 0.98 -6.28 -3.36
C LYS A 226 0.03 -7.44 -3.66
N THR A 227 -1.20 -7.13 -4.02
CA THR A 227 -2.23 -8.13 -4.39
C THR A 227 -1.82 -8.92 -5.63
N GLU A 228 -1.20 -8.25 -6.61
CA GLU A 228 -0.69 -8.91 -7.81
C GLU A 228 0.54 -9.79 -7.50
N LEU A 229 1.44 -9.35 -6.60
CA LEU A 229 2.54 -10.17 -6.11
C LEU A 229 2.05 -11.45 -5.45
N ALA A 230 0.99 -11.39 -4.63
CA ALA A 230 0.40 -12.56 -4.01
C ALA A 230 -0.13 -13.56 -5.06
N ARG A 231 -0.76 -13.06 -6.13
CA ARG A 231 -1.21 -13.88 -7.28
C ARG A 231 -0.03 -14.50 -8.03
N THR A 232 1.02 -13.72 -8.27
CA THR A 232 2.25 -14.18 -8.94
C THR A 232 2.96 -15.26 -8.13
N LEU A 233 3.04 -15.11 -6.80
CA LEU A 233 3.60 -16.15 -5.91
C LEU A 233 2.80 -17.44 -5.99
N ALA A 234 1.47 -17.38 -5.94
CA ALA A 234 0.61 -18.55 -6.03
C ALA A 234 0.76 -19.24 -7.40
N ALA A 235 0.79 -18.48 -8.49
CA ALA A 235 0.99 -19.00 -9.85
C ALA A 235 2.35 -19.70 -9.98
N ALA A 236 3.43 -19.11 -9.48
CA ALA A 236 4.78 -19.68 -9.50
C ALA A 236 4.92 -20.97 -8.67
N LEU A 237 4.09 -21.12 -7.64
CA LEU A 237 4.02 -22.31 -6.81
C LEU A 237 3.07 -23.37 -7.38
N GLY A 238 2.28 -23.04 -8.39
CA GLY A 238 1.22 -23.91 -8.92
C GLY A 238 0.13 -24.19 -7.88
N CYS A 239 -0.19 -23.18 -7.05
CA CYS A 239 -1.21 -23.24 -6.00
C CYS A 239 -2.44 -22.42 -6.38
N GLU A 240 -3.62 -22.84 -5.90
CA GLU A 240 -4.80 -21.96 -5.90
C GLU A 240 -4.57 -20.81 -4.90
N LEU A 241 -5.09 -19.63 -5.21
CA LEU A 241 -5.10 -18.50 -4.29
C LEU A 241 -6.54 -18.12 -3.95
N PHE A 242 -6.84 -18.08 -2.67
CA PHE A 242 -8.13 -17.65 -2.16
C PHE A 242 -7.98 -16.35 -1.36
N GLU A 243 -8.83 -15.40 -1.65
CA GLU A 243 -8.89 -14.12 -0.97
C GLU A 243 -10.00 -14.13 0.08
N VAL A 244 -9.68 -13.70 1.31
CA VAL A 244 -10.66 -13.53 2.37
C VAL A 244 -11.55 -12.33 2.03
N ALA A 245 -12.87 -12.53 2.04
CA ALA A 245 -13.81 -11.50 1.65
C ALA A 245 -13.72 -10.27 2.56
N SER A 246 -13.83 -9.10 1.96
CA SER A 246 -13.96 -7.79 2.61
C SER A 246 -15.43 -7.31 2.66
N GLU A 247 -16.28 -7.92 1.82
CA GLU A 247 -17.69 -7.62 1.67
C GLU A 247 -18.50 -8.89 1.86
N ASP A 248 -19.72 -8.75 2.33
CA ASP A 248 -20.65 -9.86 2.43
C ASP A 248 -21.33 -10.17 1.06
N SER A 249 -22.33 -11.06 1.08
CA SER A 249 -23.03 -11.45 -0.14
C SER A 249 -23.86 -10.34 -0.79
N ASP A 250 -24.21 -9.32 -0.04
CA ASP A 250 -25.02 -8.19 -0.47
C ASP A 250 -24.17 -6.99 -0.89
N GLY A 251 -22.85 -7.10 -0.72
CA GLY A 251 -21.88 -6.04 -1.01
C GLY A 251 -21.65 -5.09 0.16
N ASP A 252 -22.17 -5.42 1.34
CA ASP A 252 -21.94 -4.63 2.53
C ASP A 252 -20.58 -4.95 3.17
N PRO A 253 -19.86 -3.95 3.70
CA PRO A 253 -18.53 -4.16 4.28
C PRO A 253 -18.61 -5.02 5.55
N ILE A 254 -17.74 -6.01 5.65
CA ILE A 254 -17.62 -6.89 6.82
C ILE A 254 -16.65 -6.28 7.82
N ASN A 255 -17.01 -6.30 9.11
CA ASN A 255 -16.11 -5.81 10.15
C ASN A 255 -14.88 -6.73 10.37
N ALA A 256 -13.84 -6.20 10.97
CA ALA A 256 -12.59 -6.89 11.22
C ALA A 256 -12.73 -8.24 11.93
N GLU A 257 -13.63 -8.36 12.91
CA GLU A 257 -13.87 -9.61 13.62
C GLU A 257 -14.48 -10.69 12.71
N ARG A 258 -15.45 -10.33 11.88
CA ARG A 258 -16.04 -11.25 10.90
C ARG A 258 -15.01 -11.65 9.84
N ARG A 259 -14.15 -10.74 9.39
CA ARG A 259 -13.05 -11.06 8.46
C ARG A 259 -12.08 -12.07 9.04
N LEU A 260 -11.70 -11.94 10.30
CA LEU A 260 -10.84 -12.93 10.97
C LEU A 260 -11.53 -14.29 11.14
N ARG A 261 -12.84 -14.33 11.41
CA ARG A 261 -13.61 -15.58 11.43
C ARG A 261 -13.71 -16.20 10.03
N ALA A 262 -13.88 -15.37 9.00
CA ALA A 262 -13.87 -15.81 7.60
C ALA A 262 -12.52 -16.43 7.22
N LEU A 263 -11.40 -15.82 7.64
CA LEU A 263 -10.07 -16.40 7.46
C LEU A 263 -9.98 -17.79 8.13
N GLN A 264 -10.41 -17.90 9.40
CA GLN A 264 -10.36 -19.17 10.13
C GLN A 264 -11.24 -20.25 9.45
N ALA A 265 -12.38 -19.84 8.93
CA ALA A 265 -13.25 -20.72 8.14
C ALA A 265 -12.55 -21.19 6.86
N ALA A 266 -11.97 -20.27 6.09
CA ALA A 266 -11.21 -20.56 4.87
C ALA A 266 -10.04 -21.51 5.14
N GLN A 267 -9.26 -21.26 6.20
CA GLN A 267 -8.18 -22.13 6.66
C GLN A 267 -8.69 -23.56 6.93
N SER A 268 -9.85 -23.70 7.57
CA SER A 268 -10.42 -25.01 7.86
C SER A 268 -10.93 -25.72 6.62
N PHE A 269 -11.57 -25.00 5.68
CA PHE A 269 -12.10 -25.57 4.45
C PHE A 269 -11.01 -26.02 3.47
N PHE A 270 -9.92 -25.25 3.36
CA PHE A 270 -8.89 -25.50 2.34
C PHE A 270 -7.62 -26.14 2.86
N SER A 271 -7.57 -26.50 4.16
CA SER A 271 -6.38 -27.12 4.80
C SER A 271 -5.84 -28.36 4.08
N GLN A 272 -6.68 -29.09 3.34
CA GLN A 272 -6.32 -30.29 2.58
C GLN A 272 -6.00 -29.99 1.09
N ARG A 273 -6.09 -28.72 0.67
CA ARG A 273 -5.83 -28.30 -0.70
C ARG A 273 -4.46 -27.66 -0.81
N ARG A 274 -3.85 -27.80 -1.97
CA ARG A 274 -2.63 -27.08 -2.32
C ARG A 274 -2.97 -25.64 -2.70
N ALA A 275 -3.17 -24.79 -1.69
CA ALA A 275 -3.63 -23.44 -1.84
C ALA A 275 -2.91 -22.48 -0.90
N LEU A 276 -2.95 -21.21 -1.23
CA LEU A 276 -2.57 -20.08 -0.38
C LEU A 276 -3.80 -19.25 -0.03
N LEU A 277 -3.79 -18.63 1.14
CA LEU A 277 -4.77 -17.62 1.51
C LEU A 277 -4.15 -16.22 1.40
N MET A 278 -4.96 -15.28 0.95
CA MET A 278 -4.62 -13.86 0.92
C MET A 278 -5.62 -13.10 1.81
N PHE A 279 -5.07 -12.34 2.74
CA PHE A 279 -5.82 -11.38 3.55
C PHE A 279 -5.35 -9.98 3.19
N ASP A 280 -6.12 -9.30 2.35
CA ASP A 280 -5.78 -7.95 1.88
C ASP A 280 -6.34 -6.88 2.81
N GLU A 281 -5.73 -5.69 2.83
CA GLU A 281 -6.13 -4.54 3.65
C GLU A 281 -6.28 -4.88 5.13
N VAL A 282 -5.19 -5.40 5.73
CA VAL A 282 -5.21 -5.86 7.13
C VAL A 282 -5.28 -4.72 8.17
N GLU A 283 -5.26 -3.48 7.72
CA GLU A 283 -5.28 -2.28 8.56
C GLU A 283 -6.50 -2.22 9.47
N ASP A 284 -7.64 -2.66 8.98
CA ASP A 284 -8.89 -2.73 9.76
C ASP A 284 -8.80 -3.69 10.97
N VAL A 285 -7.90 -4.68 10.89
CA VAL A 285 -7.67 -5.66 11.95
C VAL A 285 -6.60 -5.20 12.94
N PHE A 286 -5.46 -4.69 12.43
CA PHE A 286 -4.24 -4.49 13.22
C PHE A 286 -3.96 -3.04 13.59
N ASN A 287 -4.48 -2.04 12.84
CA ASN A 287 -4.16 -0.66 13.13
C ASN A 287 -4.92 -0.15 14.35
N ASP A 288 -4.16 0.40 15.27
CA ASP A 288 -4.69 1.30 16.28
C ASP A 288 -4.97 2.65 15.60
N SER A 289 -6.17 3.20 15.84
CA SER A 289 -6.40 4.58 15.51
C SER A 289 -5.29 5.42 16.16
N THR A 290 -4.49 6.12 15.36
CA THR A 290 -3.39 6.99 15.80
C THR A 290 -3.85 8.17 16.66
N HIS A 291 -5.15 8.27 16.94
CA HIS A 291 -5.72 9.29 17.81
C HIS A 291 -5.51 8.89 19.28
N PRO A 292 -5.05 9.81 20.15
CA PRO A 292 -4.89 9.56 21.59
C PRO A 292 -6.17 9.11 22.30
N LEU A 293 -7.35 9.35 21.69
CA LEU A 293 -8.67 8.92 22.13
C LEU A 293 -9.21 7.73 21.32
N GLY A 294 -8.42 7.15 20.42
CA GLY A 294 -8.80 6.01 19.60
C GLY A 294 -8.84 4.71 20.38
N GLY A 295 -9.86 3.87 20.12
CA GLY A 295 -9.97 2.54 20.74
C GLY A 295 -8.86 1.61 20.26
N LYS A 296 -8.58 0.56 21.06
CA LYS A 296 -7.65 -0.52 20.69
C LYS A 296 -8.16 -1.22 19.41
N SER A 297 -7.24 -1.60 18.52
CA SER A 297 -7.56 -2.41 17.34
C SER A 297 -8.23 -3.74 17.72
N THR A 298 -8.93 -4.35 16.77
CA THR A 298 -9.56 -5.67 16.98
C THR A 298 -8.52 -6.71 17.39
N ALA A 299 -7.33 -6.68 16.78
CA ALA A 299 -6.23 -7.57 17.13
C ALA A 299 -5.74 -7.35 18.55
N GLN A 300 -5.62 -6.11 19.02
CA GLN A 300 -5.21 -5.81 20.40
C GLN A 300 -6.26 -6.19 21.44
N GLN A 301 -7.54 -5.97 21.14
CA GLN A 301 -8.64 -6.40 22.02
C GLN A 301 -8.68 -7.92 22.19
N ARG A 302 -8.30 -8.67 21.16
CA ARG A 302 -8.34 -10.13 21.11
C ARG A 302 -6.96 -10.77 20.93
N LYS A 303 -5.91 -10.14 21.46
CA LYS A 303 -4.50 -10.47 21.23
C LYS A 303 -4.16 -11.96 21.39
N ALA A 304 -4.66 -12.61 22.44
CA ALA A 304 -4.39 -14.03 22.67
C ALA A 304 -5.04 -14.95 21.61
N TRP A 305 -6.21 -14.56 21.11
CA TRP A 305 -6.91 -15.32 20.10
C TRP A 305 -6.25 -15.16 18.71
N VAL A 306 -5.91 -13.91 18.33
CA VAL A 306 -5.20 -13.64 17.07
C VAL A 306 -3.83 -14.32 17.04
N ASN A 307 -3.07 -14.23 18.13
CA ASN A 307 -1.79 -14.93 18.25
C ASN A 307 -1.92 -16.43 18.03
N ARG A 308 -2.90 -17.07 18.67
CA ARG A 308 -3.15 -18.49 18.50
C ARG A 308 -3.53 -18.84 17.06
N MET A 309 -4.36 -18.01 16.42
CA MET A 309 -4.76 -18.19 15.03
C MET A 309 -3.56 -18.13 14.08
N LEU A 310 -2.64 -17.18 14.27
CA LEU A 310 -1.40 -17.09 13.49
C LEU A 310 -0.50 -18.31 13.72
N GLU A 311 -0.31 -18.73 14.97
CA GLU A 311 0.55 -19.87 15.32
C GLU A 311 0.00 -21.23 14.88
N SER A 312 -1.31 -21.40 14.86
CA SER A 312 -1.98 -22.66 14.50
C SER A 312 -2.52 -22.71 13.07
N ASN A 313 -2.25 -21.70 12.27
CA ASN A 313 -2.68 -21.61 10.89
C ASN A 313 -2.30 -22.88 10.10
N PRO A 314 -3.28 -23.64 9.54
CA PRO A 314 -3.00 -24.91 8.89
C PRO A 314 -2.49 -24.78 7.45
N MET A 315 -2.47 -23.55 6.89
CA MET A 315 -2.05 -23.32 5.52
C MET A 315 -1.40 -21.94 5.35
N PRO A 316 -0.43 -21.78 4.44
CA PRO A 316 0.27 -20.51 4.26
C PRO A 316 -0.67 -19.37 3.95
N THR A 317 -0.52 -18.25 4.67
CA THR A 317 -1.35 -17.06 4.50
C THR A 317 -0.48 -15.83 4.22
N LEU A 318 -0.85 -15.08 3.19
CA LEU A 318 -0.25 -13.81 2.78
C LEU A 318 -1.09 -12.66 3.33
N TRP A 319 -0.52 -11.85 4.18
CA TRP A 319 -1.14 -10.69 4.82
C TRP A 319 -0.65 -9.42 4.15
N LEU A 320 -1.54 -8.66 3.53
CA LEU A 320 -1.19 -7.48 2.75
C LEU A 320 -1.62 -6.21 3.46
N SER A 321 -0.70 -5.23 3.56
CA SER A 321 -0.92 -3.97 4.25
C SER A 321 -0.36 -2.77 3.48
N ASN A 322 -1.02 -1.62 3.60
CA ASN A 322 -0.48 -0.35 3.12
C ASN A 322 0.50 0.29 4.12
N SER A 323 0.59 -0.25 5.34
CA SER A 323 1.46 0.24 6.41
C SER A 323 2.31 -0.89 7.00
N GLY A 324 3.59 -0.60 7.27
CA GLY A 324 4.47 -1.49 8.02
C GLY A 324 4.33 -1.36 9.55
N ALA A 325 3.49 -0.46 10.04
CA ALA A 325 3.30 -0.21 11.46
C ALA A 325 2.41 -1.28 12.09
N LEU A 326 3.02 -2.31 12.65
CA LEU A 326 2.38 -3.41 13.37
C LEU A 326 2.92 -3.50 14.79
N ASP A 327 2.06 -3.89 15.76
CA ASP A 327 2.53 -4.20 17.12
C ASP A 327 3.59 -5.31 17.06
N ALA A 328 4.74 -5.09 17.71
CA ALA A 328 5.86 -6.02 17.78
C ALA A 328 5.45 -7.42 18.26
N ALA A 329 4.35 -7.53 19.00
CA ALA A 329 3.84 -8.81 19.46
C ALA A 329 3.25 -9.67 18.34
N PHE A 330 2.73 -9.05 17.27
CA PHE A 330 2.24 -9.76 16.08
C PHE A 330 3.39 -10.01 15.09
N ILE A 331 4.29 -9.04 14.88
CA ILE A 331 5.44 -9.16 13.97
C ILE A 331 6.21 -10.46 14.19
N ARG A 332 6.44 -10.83 15.46
CA ARG A 332 7.19 -12.06 15.84
C ARG A 332 6.52 -13.38 15.43
N ARG A 333 5.31 -13.34 14.87
CA ARG A 333 4.53 -14.52 14.45
C ARG A 333 4.41 -14.64 12.95
N PHE A 334 5.04 -13.71 12.25
CA PHE A 334 5.21 -13.82 10.82
C PHE A 334 6.58 -14.43 10.52
N ASP A 335 6.61 -15.42 9.64
CA ASP A 335 7.87 -16.07 9.22
C ASP A 335 8.70 -15.10 8.38
N MET A 336 8.02 -14.25 7.63
CA MET A 336 8.65 -13.23 6.81
C MET A 336 7.84 -11.94 6.82
N VAL A 337 8.55 -10.82 7.03
CA VAL A 337 8.02 -9.46 6.93
C VAL A 337 8.88 -8.70 5.95
N PHE A 338 8.30 -8.17 4.89
CA PHE A 338 9.06 -7.35 3.95
C PHE A 338 8.20 -6.29 3.27
N GLU A 339 8.88 -5.23 2.85
CA GLU A 339 8.28 -4.14 2.10
C GLU A 339 8.31 -4.45 0.60
N LEU A 340 7.18 -4.19 -0.08
CA LEU A 340 7.13 -4.05 -1.54
C LEU A 340 7.22 -2.56 -1.86
N PRO A 341 8.41 -2.03 -2.15
CA PRO A 341 8.60 -0.61 -2.44
C PRO A 341 8.03 -0.23 -3.81
N VAL A 342 7.93 1.05 -4.06
CA VAL A 342 7.73 1.53 -5.44
C VAL A 342 8.91 1.05 -6.28
N PRO A 343 8.69 0.48 -7.48
CA PRO A 343 9.76 -0.06 -8.30
C PRO A 343 10.85 0.97 -8.62
N PRO A 344 12.14 0.57 -8.80
CA PRO A 344 13.23 1.43 -9.24
C PRO A 344 12.94 2.18 -10.55
N GLN A 345 13.66 3.27 -10.82
CA GLN A 345 13.40 4.15 -11.97
C GLN A 345 13.41 3.38 -13.31
N SER A 346 14.36 2.49 -13.51
CA SER A 346 14.47 1.68 -14.73
C SER A 346 13.25 0.78 -14.95
N GLN A 347 12.74 0.22 -13.87
CA GLN A 347 11.54 -0.61 -13.91
C GLN A 347 10.27 0.23 -14.04
N ARG A 348 10.19 1.39 -13.36
CA ARG A 348 9.09 2.35 -13.56
C ARG A 348 9.01 2.77 -15.02
N LEU A 349 10.14 3.03 -15.67
CA LEU A 349 10.17 3.38 -17.09
C LEU A 349 9.54 2.28 -17.96
N ARG A 350 9.89 1.01 -17.73
CA ARG A 350 9.28 -0.13 -18.44
C ARG A 350 7.77 -0.22 -18.20
N ILE A 351 7.33 -0.04 -16.95
CA ILE A 351 5.91 -0.06 -16.59
C ILE A 351 5.16 1.09 -17.29
N ILE A 352 5.74 2.30 -17.31
CA ILE A 352 5.15 3.46 -17.98
C ILE A 352 5.04 3.18 -19.47
N ASP A 353 6.08 2.67 -20.11
CA ASP A 353 6.08 2.31 -21.53
C ASP A 353 4.98 1.30 -21.86
N GLN A 354 4.91 0.21 -21.11
CA GLN A 354 3.88 -0.83 -21.27
C GLN A 354 2.46 -0.30 -21.03
N GLN A 355 2.27 0.48 -19.98
CA GLN A 355 0.94 0.98 -19.60
C GLN A 355 0.48 2.15 -20.48
N CYS A 356 1.38 2.97 -20.98
CA CYS A 356 1.03 4.16 -21.74
C CYS A 356 1.06 4.00 -23.27
N GLN A 357 1.64 2.92 -23.79
CA GLN A 357 1.69 2.52 -25.21
C GLN A 357 1.26 3.61 -26.23
N GLY A 358 2.18 4.47 -26.65
CA GLY A 358 1.91 5.52 -27.64
C GLY A 358 1.21 6.79 -27.12
N LEU A 359 0.87 6.88 -25.84
CA LEU A 359 0.29 8.08 -25.23
C LEU A 359 1.33 9.13 -24.85
N LEU A 360 2.59 8.72 -24.65
CA LEU A 360 3.70 9.55 -24.19
C LEU A 360 4.88 9.47 -25.16
N ASP A 361 5.61 10.56 -25.26
CA ASP A 361 6.94 10.58 -25.86
C ASP A 361 8.02 10.12 -24.88
N SER A 362 9.20 9.74 -25.39
CA SER A 362 10.31 9.26 -24.56
C SER A 362 10.73 10.27 -23.48
N PRO A 363 10.83 11.59 -23.74
CA PRO A 363 11.11 12.58 -22.69
C PRO A 363 10.08 12.63 -21.57
N ALA A 364 8.78 12.51 -21.88
CA ALA A 364 7.72 12.49 -20.86
C ALA A 364 7.77 11.22 -20.02
N MET A 365 8.01 10.05 -20.63
CA MET A 365 8.19 8.80 -19.92
C MET A 365 9.38 8.87 -18.93
N HIS A 366 10.51 9.41 -19.36
CA HIS A 366 11.67 9.60 -18.49
C HIS A 366 11.36 10.55 -17.32
N ARG A 367 10.68 11.69 -17.56
CA ARG A 367 10.27 12.60 -16.49
C ARG A 367 9.39 11.91 -15.45
N MET A 368 8.41 11.16 -15.92
CA MET A 368 7.50 10.43 -15.03
C MET A 368 8.24 9.36 -14.22
N SER A 369 9.17 8.63 -14.84
CA SER A 369 9.94 7.59 -14.15
C SER A 369 10.86 8.11 -13.05
N GLN A 370 11.22 9.40 -13.06
CA GLN A 370 12.03 10.03 -12.01
C GLN A 370 11.28 10.19 -10.68
N SER A 371 9.94 10.19 -10.68
CA SER A 371 9.17 10.31 -9.44
C SER A 371 9.22 9.01 -8.64
N GLU A 372 9.87 9.04 -7.49
CA GLU A 372 9.99 7.91 -6.56
C GLU A 372 8.66 7.51 -5.89
N HIS A 373 7.66 8.39 -5.92
CA HIS A 373 6.33 8.13 -5.37
C HIS A 373 5.33 7.62 -6.40
N LEU A 374 5.75 7.45 -7.66
CA LEU A 374 4.86 7.04 -8.74
C LEU A 374 4.63 5.53 -8.72
N ALA A 375 3.59 5.12 -8.04
CA ALA A 375 3.16 3.73 -7.99
C ALA A 375 2.59 3.25 -9.34
N PRO A 376 2.82 1.99 -9.75
CA PRO A 376 2.32 1.42 -11.00
C PRO A 376 0.82 1.59 -11.25
N ALA A 377 0.00 1.43 -10.21
CA ALA A 377 -1.46 1.55 -10.32
C ALA A 377 -1.91 2.98 -10.69
N VAL A 378 -1.16 4.01 -10.28
CA VAL A 378 -1.47 5.42 -10.63
C VAL A 378 -1.31 5.61 -12.13
N VAL A 379 -0.22 5.09 -12.71
CA VAL A 379 0.04 5.16 -14.16
C VAL A 379 -1.03 4.40 -14.94
N ALA A 380 -1.32 3.16 -14.55
CA ALA A 380 -2.29 2.30 -15.22
C ALA A 380 -3.69 2.95 -15.23
N ARG A 381 -4.11 3.52 -14.09
CA ARG A 381 -5.42 4.20 -13.97
C ARG A 381 -5.47 5.46 -14.83
N ALA A 382 -4.44 6.30 -14.82
CA ALA A 382 -4.37 7.50 -15.65
C ALA A 382 -4.37 7.15 -17.14
N ALA A 383 -3.60 6.15 -17.56
CA ALA A 383 -3.59 5.67 -18.95
C ALA A 383 -4.96 5.14 -19.40
N LYS A 384 -5.67 4.41 -18.53
CA LYS A 384 -7.04 3.93 -18.82
C LYS A 384 -8.01 5.10 -19.06
N VAL A 385 -7.95 6.14 -18.22
CA VAL A 385 -8.80 7.33 -18.38
C VAL A 385 -8.50 8.05 -19.70
N VAL A 386 -7.22 8.26 -20.03
CA VAL A 386 -6.85 8.94 -21.29
C VAL A 386 -7.28 8.14 -22.52
N ARG A 387 -7.16 6.80 -22.49
CA ARG A 387 -7.68 5.95 -23.58
C ARG A 387 -9.20 6.05 -23.73
N SER A 388 -9.94 6.10 -22.63
CA SER A 388 -11.39 6.25 -22.70
C SER A 388 -11.80 7.61 -23.28
N MET A 389 -11.04 8.68 -23.00
CA MET A 389 -11.24 10.00 -23.61
C MET A 389 -11.01 9.96 -25.14
N GLN A 390 -10.01 9.21 -25.60
CA GLN A 390 -9.73 9.07 -27.04
C GLN A 390 -10.79 8.22 -27.76
N ALA A 391 -11.35 7.22 -27.08
CA ALA A 391 -12.36 6.32 -27.64
C ALA A 391 -13.74 6.98 -27.78
N CYS A 392 -14.01 8.06 -27.05
CA CYS A 392 -15.29 8.78 -27.08
C CYS A 392 -15.03 10.28 -27.31
N PRO A 393 -14.66 10.69 -28.53
CA PRO A 393 -14.53 12.10 -28.85
C PRO A 393 -15.93 12.75 -28.77
N LEU A 394 -16.09 13.69 -27.83
CA LEU A 394 -17.26 14.54 -27.78
C LEU A 394 -17.34 15.29 -29.12
N GLU A 395 -18.51 15.31 -29.78
CA GLU A 395 -18.75 15.93 -31.06
C GLU A 395 -18.56 17.46 -31.10
N GLN A 396 -18.08 18.07 -30.00
CA GLN A 396 -17.86 19.50 -29.88
C GLN A 396 -16.36 19.81 -29.82
N ASP A 397 -15.88 20.44 -30.89
CA ASP A 397 -14.61 21.17 -31.03
C ASP A 397 -13.32 20.34 -30.77
N GLN A 398 -12.80 19.76 -31.85
CA GLN A 398 -11.47 19.11 -31.87
C GLN A 398 -10.31 20.04 -31.45
N SER A 399 -10.55 21.35 -31.36
CA SER A 399 -9.56 22.36 -30.94
C SER A 399 -9.33 22.42 -29.41
N GLN A 400 -10.21 21.83 -28.60
CA GLN A 400 -10.13 21.90 -27.12
C GLN A 400 -9.74 20.59 -26.43
N THR A 401 -9.57 19.49 -27.16
CA THR A 401 -9.16 18.23 -26.53
C THR A 401 -7.68 18.32 -26.13
N PRO A 402 -7.33 18.21 -24.83
CA PRO A 402 -5.93 18.29 -24.40
C PRO A 402 -5.11 17.15 -25.01
N CYS A 403 -3.86 17.45 -25.38
CA CYS A 403 -2.92 16.43 -25.83
C CYS A 403 -2.89 15.27 -24.82
N PRO A 404 -2.92 14.00 -25.27
CA PRO A 404 -2.94 12.82 -24.39
C PRO A 404 -1.85 12.83 -23.31
N ALA A 405 -0.64 13.25 -23.67
CA ALA A 405 0.48 13.36 -22.73
C ALA A 405 0.21 14.40 -21.63
N VAL A 406 -0.34 15.57 -21.98
CA VAL A 406 -0.68 16.63 -21.02
C VAL A 406 -1.81 16.18 -20.10
N ALA A 407 -2.82 15.50 -20.63
CA ALA A 407 -3.93 14.96 -19.85
C ALA A 407 -3.43 13.91 -18.85
N LEU A 408 -2.56 13.01 -19.27
CA LEU A 408 -1.99 11.95 -18.44
C LEU A 408 -1.10 12.53 -17.34
N GLU A 409 -0.17 13.45 -17.65
CA GLU A 409 0.65 14.14 -16.65
C GLU A 409 -0.22 14.88 -15.61
N ARG A 410 -1.31 15.51 -16.05
CA ARG A 410 -2.23 16.21 -15.15
C ARG A 410 -2.94 15.25 -14.20
N LEU A 411 -3.44 14.11 -14.69
CA LEU A 411 -4.10 13.09 -13.86
C LEU A 411 -3.13 12.51 -12.82
N VAL A 412 -1.91 12.19 -13.24
CA VAL A 412 -0.87 11.70 -12.34
C VAL A 412 -0.52 12.75 -11.28
N ASN A 413 -0.30 14.01 -11.67
CA ASN A 413 0.00 15.09 -10.73
C ASN A 413 -1.11 15.31 -9.70
N ASN A 414 -2.37 15.30 -10.14
CA ASN A 414 -3.51 15.44 -9.23
C ASN A 414 -3.55 14.29 -8.20
N THR A 415 -3.24 13.08 -8.64
CA THR A 415 -3.21 11.91 -7.76
C THR A 415 -2.05 12.00 -6.76
N LEU A 416 -0.84 12.35 -7.20
CA LEU A 416 0.32 12.54 -6.33
C LEU A 416 0.06 13.64 -5.28
N GLN A 417 -0.49 14.78 -5.70
CA GLN A 417 -0.85 15.87 -4.77
C GLN A 417 -1.91 15.45 -3.75
N ALA A 418 -2.93 14.71 -4.18
CA ALA A 418 -3.96 14.18 -3.27
C ALA A 418 -3.40 13.20 -2.24
N GLN A 419 -2.31 12.51 -2.59
CA GLN A 419 -1.57 11.62 -1.68
C GLN A 419 -0.52 12.34 -0.82
N GLY A 420 -0.39 13.67 -0.95
CA GLY A 420 0.60 14.47 -0.22
C GLY A 420 2.01 14.41 -0.81
N HIS A 421 2.17 13.89 -2.03
CA HIS A 421 3.46 13.81 -2.73
C HIS A 421 3.70 14.99 -3.65
N PRO A 422 4.97 15.35 -3.92
CA PRO A 422 5.30 16.41 -4.85
C PRO A 422 4.85 16.05 -6.28
N SER A 423 4.43 17.07 -7.03
CA SER A 423 4.08 16.91 -8.45
C SER A 423 5.29 16.52 -9.28
N LEU A 424 5.05 15.88 -10.42
CA LEU A 424 6.09 15.65 -11.43
C LEU A 424 6.77 16.97 -11.77
N GLN A 425 8.08 17.00 -11.65
CA GLN A 425 8.84 18.23 -11.91
C GLN A 425 8.76 18.60 -13.39
N ARG A 426 8.42 19.85 -13.68
CA ARG A 426 8.51 20.38 -15.05
C ARG A 426 9.99 20.50 -15.46
N GLN A 427 10.28 20.22 -16.72
CA GLN A 427 11.62 20.08 -17.33
C GLN A 427 12.67 21.14 -16.92
N ALA A 428 12.26 22.34 -16.52
CA ALA A 428 13.17 23.47 -16.32
C ALA A 428 14.08 23.34 -15.07
N ALA A 429 13.68 22.60 -14.04
CA ALA A 429 14.42 22.56 -12.77
C ALA A 429 15.55 21.52 -12.76
N ASN A 430 15.45 20.43 -13.53
CA ASN A 430 16.42 19.33 -13.54
C ASN A 430 17.34 19.25 -14.76
N GLN A 431 17.18 20.13 -15.76
CA GLN A 431 18.05 20.15 -16.91
C GLN A 431 19.34 20.91 -16.63
N LEU A 432 20.44 20.39 -17.18
CA LEU A 432 21.68 21.16 -17.28
C LEU A 432 21.44 22.44 -18.08
N PRO A 433 22.06 23.57 -17.71
CA PRO A 433 22.08 24.75 -18.55
C PRO A 433 22.55 24.38 -19.97
N GLN A 434 21.94 24.98 -20.99
CA GLN A 434 22.28 24.70 -22.40
C GLN A 434 23.78 24.93 -22.71
N VAL A 435 24.40 25.82 -21.94
CA VAL A 435 25.83 26.08 -21.98
C VAL A 435 26.41 25.63 -20.64
N TYR A 436 26.67 24.35 -20.47
CA TYR A 436 27.34 23.82 -19.29
C TYR A 436 28.62 23.11 -19.73
N ASP A 437 29.74 23.48 -19.10
CA ASP A 437 31.05 22.86 -19.25
C ASP A 437 31.79 23.06 -17.93
N PRO A 438 32.36 22.02 -17.29
CA PRO A 438 33.17 22.16 -16.08
C PRO A 438 34.32 23.16 -16.20
N ALA A 439 34.85 23.37 -17.41
CA ALA A 439 35.90 24.35 -17.68
C ALA A 439 35.51 25.81 -17.37
N PHE A 440 34.19 26.11 -17.40
CA PHE A 440 33.65 27.42 -17.02
C PHE A 440 33.33 27.54 -15.52
N ILE A 441 33.74 26.58 -14.71
CA ILE A 441 33.60 26.63 -13.26
C ILE A 441 34.98 26.85 -12.65
N HIS A 442 35.09 27.86 -11.79
CA HIS A 442 36.32 28.05 -11.01
C HIS A 442 36.26 27.13 -9.78
N ALA A 443 37.08 26.09 -9.80
CA ALA A 443 37.26 25.17 -8.69
C ALA A 443 38.73 25.11 -8.26
N ASP A 444 38.99 24.68 -7.02
CA ASP A 444 40.32 24.43 -6.48
C ASP A 444 40.91 23.07 -6.91
N ALA A 445 40.13 22.29 -7.65
CA ALA A 445 40.50 21.00 -8.21
C ALA A 445 40.04 20.86 -9.66
N ASP A 446 40.62 19.94 -10.41
CA ASP A 446 40.19 19.61 -11.78
C ASP A 446 38.93 18.74 -11.75
N LEU A 447 37.81 19.37 -12.05
CA LEU A 447 36.49 18.72 -12.05
C LEU A 447 36.37 17.62 -13.10
N ALA A 448 37.04 17.72 -14.23
CA ALA A 448 37.03 16.73 -15.29
C ALA A 448 37.84 15.48 -14.90
N ALA A 449 39.02 15.69 -14.31
CA ALA A 449 39.85 14.61 -13.78
C ALA A 449 39.17 13.86 -12.63
N ILE A 450 38.48 14.58 -11.73
CA ILE A 450 37.64 13.98 -10.67
C ILE A 450 36.55 13.08 -11.27
N ALA A 451 35.85 13.57 -12.29
CA ALA A 451 34.81 12.78 -12.96
C ALA A 451 35.36 11.49 -13.55
N GLN A 452 36.51 11.54 -14.24
CA GLN A 452 37.16 10.35 -14.78
C GLN A 452 37.53 9.33 -13.69
N GLY A 453 38.04 9.79 -12.55
CA GLY A 453 38.34 8.94 -11.40
C GLY A 453 37.08 8.26 -10.85
N ILE A 454 35.96 8.98 -10.76
CA ILE A 454 34.69 8.43 -10.26
C ILE A 454 34.09 7.43 -11.26
N VAL A 455 34.20 7.68 -12.57
CA VAL A 455 33.77 6.73 -13.61
C VAL A 455 34.49 5.38 -13.45
N ALA A 456 35.76 5.39 -13.09
CA ALA A 456 36.54 4.17 -12.89
C ALA A 456 36.11 3.37 -11.63
N HIS A 457 35.73 4.05 -10.55
CA HIS A 457 35.46 3.41 -9.26
C HIS A 457 33.95 3.26 -8.93
N LYS A 458 33.09 4.06 -9.56
CA LYS A 458 31.63 4.12 -9.36
C LYS A 458 31.20 4.32 -7.89
N SER A 459 32.08 4.83 -7.05
CA SER A 459 31.83 5.14 -5.65
C SER A 459 32.64 6.36 -5.24
N ALA A 460 32.00 7.35 -4.65
CA ALA A 460 32.68 8.56 -4.15
C ALA A 460 31.74 9.37 -3.25
N ARG A 461 32.29 10.07 -2.26
CA ARG A 461 31.59 11.03 -1.40
C ARG A 461 32.22 12.41 -1.58
N LEU A 462 31.47 13.29 -2.26
CA LEU A 462 31.95 14.64 -2.59
C LEU A 462 31.22 15.69 -1.75
N CYS A 463 31.96 16.65 -1.22
CA CYS A 463 31.43 17.88 -0.67
C CYS A 463 31.78 19.03 -1.60
N LEU A 464 30.77 19.63 -2.25
CA LEU A 464 30.92 20.81 -3.08
C LEU A 464 30.51 22.03 -2.28
N TYR A 465 31.43 22.95 -2.05
CA TYR A 465 31.16 24.13 -1.23
C TYR A 465 31.60 25.43 -1.91
N GLY A 466 30.99 26.54 -1.49
CA GLY A 466 31.32 27.85 -2.02
C GLY A 466 30.10 28.73 -2.27
N PRO A 467 30.30 29.95 -2.80
CA PRO A 467 29.20 30.92 -2.98
C PRO A 467 28.01 30.38 -3.78
N PRO A 468 26.80 30.91 -3.57
CA PRO A 468 25.63 30.54 -4.37
C PRO A 468 25.85 30.90 -5.85
N GLY A 469 25.27 30.09 -6.74
CA GLY A 469 25.37 30.33 -8.20
C GLY A 469 26.65 29.84 -8.86
N THR A 470 27.62 29.27 -8.13
CA THR A 470 28.89 28.77 -8.68
C THR A 470 28.81 27.47 -9.48
N GLY A 471 27.60 26.83 -9.51
CA GLY A 471 27.39 25.64 -10.34
C GLY A 471 27.48 24.31 -9.61
N LYS A 472 27.45 24.27 -8.27
CA LYS A 472 27.54 23.05 -7.45
C LYS A 472 26.54 21.96 -7.88
N THR A 473 25.29 22.29 -7.89
CA THR A 473 24.21 21.36 -8.26
C THR A 473 24.27 20.98 -9.75
N ALA A 474 24.70 21.92 -10.62
CA ALA A 474 24.87 21.65 -12.04
C ALA A 474 26.02 20.66 -12.32
N TYR A 475 27.11 20.73 -11.54
CA TYR A 475 28.20 19.75 -11.63
C TYR A 475 27.70 18.34 -11.27
N GLY A 476 26.92 18.19 -10.22
CA GLY A 476 26.34 16.89 -9.87
C GLY A 476 25.48 16.29 -10.98
N ARG A 477 24.67 17.13 -11.65
CA ARG A 477 23.88 16.71 -12.82
C ARG A 477 24.76 16.29 -14.00
N TRP A 478 25.79 17.07 -14.30
CA TRP A 478 26.75 16.75 -15.35
C TRP A 478 27.51 15.46 -15.04
N LEU A 479 27.93 15.27 -13.80
CA LEU A 479 28.63 14.05 -13.38
C LEU A 479 27.74 12.81 -13.52
N ALA A 480 26.46 12.89 -13.16
CA ALA A 480 25.51 11.80 -13.35
C ALA A 480 25.39 11.40 -14.83
N GLN A 481 25.37 12.37 -15.75
CA GLN A 481 25.37 12.10 -17.19
C GLN A 481 26.69 11.45 -17.67
N GLN A 482 27.84 11.86 -17.12
CA GLN A 482 29.14 11.23 -17.46
C GLN A 482 29.25 9.80 -16.96
N LEU A 483 28.58 9.50 -15.85
CA LEU A 483 28.53 8.16 -15.24
C LEU A 483 27.47 7.25 -15.88
N ASP A 484 26.61 7.80 -16.73
CA ASP A 484 25.40 7.13 -17.24
C ASP A 484 24.55 6.54 -16.09
N MET A 485 24.42 7.32 -15.00
CA MET A 485 23.67 6.95 -13.81
C MET A 485 22.42 7.82 -13.66
N PRO A 486 21.31 7.26 -13.17
CA PRO A 486 20.19 8.06 -12.73
C PRO A 486 20.63 9.07 -11.66
N LEU A 487 19.97 10.21 -11.61
CA LEU A 487 20.27 11.25 -10.62
C LEU A 487 19.09 11.43 -9.68
N LEU A 488 19.32 11.20 -8.40
CA LEU A 488 18.38 11.50 -7.33
C LEU A 488 18.80 12.80 -6.63
N VAL A 489 18.03 13.87 -6.85
CA VAL A 489 18.27 15.17 -6.20
C VAL A 489 17.29 15.34 -5.04
N LYS A 490 17.80 15.61 -3.85
CA LYS A 490 17.03 15.99 -2.66
C LYS A 490 17.43 17.36 -2.19
N GLN A 491 16.45 18.19 -1.87
CA GLN A 491 16.70 19.44 -1.14
C GLN A 491 16.61 19.17 0.36
N ALA A 492 17.26 19.97 1.18
CA ALA A 492 17.14 19.86 2.63
C ALA A 492 15.67 19.91 3.09
N SER A 493 14.84 20.74 2.44
CA SER A 493 13.40 20.84 2.70
C SER A 493 12.62 19.55 2.44
N ASP A 494 13.05 18.72 1.50
CA ASP A 494 12.38 17.46 1.15
C ASP A 494 12.59 16.38 2.22
N LEU A 495 13.64 16.52 3.01
CA LEU A 495 14.05 15.57 4.04
C LEU A 495 13.60 15.99 5.44
N GLN A 496 13.32 17.29 5.66
CA GLN A 496 12.89 17.82 6.95
C GLN A 496 11.42 17.48 7.23
N SER A 497 11.11 17.16 8.48
CA SER A 497 9.76 16.95 8.97
C SER A 497 9.57 17.62 10.34
N MET A 498 8.33 17.98 10.64
CA MET A 498 7.95 18.50 11.97
C MET A 498 7.95 17.41 13.05
N TRP A 499 7.95 16.15 12.67
CA TRP A 499 7.87 15.01 13.58
C TRP A 499 9.24 14.46 13.89
N VAL A 500 9.51 14.25 15.18
CA VAL A 500 10.78 13.65 15.65
C VAL A 500 10.91 12.22 15.11
N GLY A 501 12.05 11.91 14.49
CA GLY A 501 12.35 10.60 13.92
C GLY A 501 11.94 10.41 12.45
N GLU A 502 11.13 11.31 11.87
CA GLU A 502 10.79 11.22 10.44
C GLU A 502 11.91 11.71 9.54
N CYS A 503 12.65 12.72 9.98
CA CYS A 503 13.79 13.24 9.24
C CYS A 503 14.85 12.16 9.04
N GLU A 504 15.17 11.40 10.08
CA GLU A 504 16.09 10.27 10.05
C GLU A 504 15.59 9.17 9.10
N LYS A 505 14.29 8.89 9.12
CA LYS A 505 13.67 7.92 8.17
C LYS A 505 13.75 8.41 6.73
N ASN A 506 13.50 9.70 6.48
CA ASN A 506 13.57 10.29 5.15
C ASN A 506 15.00 10.25 4.60
N LEU A 507 16.00 10.54 5.45
CA LEU A 507 17.42 10.40 5.10
C LEU A 507 17.76 8.96 4.73
N ALA A 508 17.44 8.00 5.60
CA ALA A 508 17.69 6.58 5.34
C ALA A 508 16.97 6.09 4.08
N HIS A 509 15.76 6.59 3.83
CA HIS A 509 15.00 6.27 2.62
C HIS A 509 15.69 6.82 1.36
N ALA A 510 16.18 8.08 1.37
CA ALA A 510 16.85 8.68 0.23
C ALA A 510 18.12 7.92 -0.17
N PHE A 511 18.96 7.51 0.79
CA PHE A 511 20.15 6.70 0.53
C PHE A 511 19.79 5.31 0.00
N ARG A 512 18.80 4.66 0.59
CA ARG A 512 18.31 3.34 0.15
C ARG A 512 17.72 3.39 -1.26
N ALA A 513 16.91 4.41 -1.56
CA ALA A 513 16.37 4.61 -2.90
C ALA A 513 17.46 4.82 -3.94
N ALA A 514 18.48 5.62 -3.63
CA ALA A 514 19.64 5.83 -4.52
C ALA A 514 20.41 4.53 -4.77
N GLU A 515 20.56 3.68 -3.74
CA GLU A 515 21.22 2.38 -3.86
C GLU A 515 20.41 1.40 -4.72
N GLN A 516 19.10 1.33 -4.51
CA GLN A 516 18.19 0.50 -5.29
C GLN A 516 18.11 0.92 -6.77
N ASP A 517 18.09 2.22 -7.03
CA ASP A 517 18.06 2.77 -8.39
C ASP A 517 19.45 2.75 -9.07
N GLY A 518 20.53 2.44 -8.34
CA GLY A 518 21.90 2.62 -8.81
C GLY A 518 22.18 4.08 -9.17
N ALA A 519 21.58 5.02 -8.45
CA ALA A 519 21.59 6.44 -8.75
C ALA A 519 22.70 7.19 -8.04
N LEU A 520 23.18 8.29 -8.66
CA LEU A 520 23.95 9.31 -7.97
C LEU A 520 23.01 10.08 -7.04
N LEU A 521 23.29 10.08 -5.73
CA LEU A 521 22.53 10.86 -4.75
C LEU A 521 23.16 12.24 -4.57
N LEU A 522 22.40 13.30 -4.85
CA LEU A 522 22.77 14.67 -4.58
C LEU A 522 21.84 15.27 -3.54
N ILE A 523 22.39 15.68 -2.39
CA ILE A 523 21.66 16.44 -1.39
C ILE A 523 22.13 17.89 -1.42
N ASP A 524 21.21 18.78 -1.78
CA ASP A 524 21.48 20.21 -1.92
C ASP A 524 21.22 20.92 -0.58
N GLU A 525 22.11 21.85 -0.22
CA GLU A 525 22.04 22.64 1.01
C GLU A 525 22.03 21.80 2.29
N VAL A 526 23.04 20.90 2.42
CA VAL A 526 23.16 19.99 3.58
C VAL A 526 23.44 20.68 4.91
N ASP A 527 23.51 22.00 4.95
CA ASP A 527 23.87 22.80 6.13
C ASP A 527 23.06 22.38 7.36
N GLY A 528 21.76 22.11 7.18
CA GLY A 528 20.86 21.69 8.26
C GLY A 528 21.14 20.30 8.84
N PHE A 529 21.69 19.39 8.03
CA PHE A 529 21.94 17.98 8.40
C PHE A 529 23.36 17.68 8.84
N LEU A 530 24.29 18.57 8.60
CA LEU A 530 25.71 18.39 8.89
C LEU A 530 26.27 19.51 9.77
N GLN A 531 25.43 20.21 10.52
CA GLN A 531 25.86 21.24 11.47
C GLN A 531 26.76 20.68 12.57
N ASP A 532 27.68 21.52 13.07
CA ASP A 532 28.54 21.18 14.21
C ASP A 532 27.70 20.86 15.46
N ARG A 533 27.73 19.60 15.89
CA ARG A 533 26.98 19.09 17.06
C ARG A 533 27.30 19.81 18.36
N ARG A 534 28.44 20.49 18.45
CA ARG A 534 28.82 21.29 19.64
C ARG A 534 27.95 22.53 19.82
N GLY A 535 27.32 23.00 18.75
CA GLY A 535 26.36 24.11 18.77
C GLY A 535 24.90 23.69 18.87
N ALA A 536 24.60 22.39 18.87
CA ALA A 536 23.22 21.89 18.89
C ALA A 536 22.50 22.28 20.17
N GLN A 537 21.32 22.85 20.03
CA GLN A 537 20.45 23.25 21.15
C GLN A 537 19.45 22.17 21.54
N ARG A 538 19.19 21.21 20.63
CA ARG A 538 18.18 20.18 20.79
C ARG A 538 18.74 18.81 20.43
N SER A 539 18.31 17.77 21.16
CA SER A 539 18.82 16.40 21.00
C SER A 539 18.56 15.81 19.61
N TRP A 540 17.47 16.18 18.97
CA TRP A 540 17.13 15.68 17.63
C TRP A 540 18.06 16.24 16.54
N GLU A 541 18.65 17.43 16.69
CA GLU A 541 19.67 17.96 15.78
C GLU A 541 20.91 17.04 15.76
N VAL A 542 21.31 16.56 16.93
CA VAL A 542 22.42 15.59 17.05
C VAL A 542 22.07 14.26 16.39
N SER A 543 20.81 13.79 16.57
CA SER A 543 20.36 12.53 15.96
C SER A 543 20.37 12.59 14.44
N GLN A 544 19.93 13.69 13.84
CA GLN A 544 19.95 13.91 12.39
C GLN A 544 21.36 13.87 11.82
N VAL A 545 22.30 14.55 12.48
CA VAL A 545 23.71 14.51 12.06
C VAL A 545 24.28 13.10 12.16
N ASN A 546 24.01 12.38 13.25
CA ASN A 546 24.48 11.01 13.42
C ASN A 546 23.90 10.07 12.36
N GLU A 547 22.61 10.18 12.04
CA GLU A 547 21.98 9.40 10.98
C GLU A 547 22.63 9.67 9.62
N MET A 548 22.82 10.95 9.27
CA MET A 548 23.48 11.33 8.04
C MET A 548 24.90 10.73 7.93
N LEU A 549 25.66 10.78 9.04
CA LEU A 549 27.00 10.20 9.10
C LEU A 549 27.00 8.69 8.91
N MET A 550 26.02 8.00 9.49
CA MET A 550 25.87 6.55 9.37
C MET A 550 25.51 6.16 7.93
N GLN A 551 24.57 6.86 7.33
CA GLN A 551 24.15 6.61 5.94
C GLN A 551 25.29 6.88 4.96
N MET A 552 26.07 7.96 5.14
CA MET A 552 27.25 8.26 4.32
C MET A 552 28.31 7.16 4.41
N GLU A 553 28.51 6.55 5.57
CA GLU A 553 29.51 5.47 5.73
C GLU A 553 29.09 4.18 5.04
N SER A 554 27.81 3.82 5.15
CA SER A 554 27.27 2.57 4.60
C SER A 554 27.01 2.64 3.09
N PHE A 555 26.83 3.83 2.52
CA PHE A 555 26.50 4.00 1.11
C PHE A 555 27.66 3.67 0.18
N SER A 556 27.43 2.73 -0.75
CA SER A 556 28.45 2.25 -1.69
C SER A 556 28.48 3.00 -3.03
N GLY A 557 27.49 3.85 -3.30
CA GLY A 557 27.34 4.60 -4.55
C GLY A 557 28.08 5.94 -4.58
N VAL A 558 27.66 6.81 -5.50
CA VAL A 558 28.18 8.18 -5.61
C VAL A 558 27.27 9.15 -4.87
N PHE A 559 27.80 9.79 -3.85
CA PHE A 559 27.11 10.78 -3.03
C PHE A 559 27.72 12.17 -3.19
N ILE A 560 26.90 13.18 -3.43
CA ILE A 560 27.30 14.58 -3.50
C ILE A 560 26.48 15.40 -2.48
N ALA A 561 27.18 16.08 -1.61
CA ALA A 561 26.61 17.09 -0.72
C ALA A 561 27.00 18.48 -1.22
N THR A 562 26.08 19.43 -1.26
CA THR A 562 26.39 20.81 -1.55
C THR A 562 26.14 21.69 -0.33
N THR A 563 26.96 22.70 -0.13
CA THR A 563 26.83 23.67 0.96
C THR A 563 27.34 25.05 0.54
N ASN A 564 26.76 26.07 1.12
CA ASN A 564 27.25 27.44 1.01
C ASN A 564 28.16 27.81 2.20
N LEU A 565 28.14 27.05 3.31
CA LEU A 565 28.74 27.37 4.60
C LEU A 565 29.64 26.24 5.12
N MET A 566 30.84 26.09 4.53
CA MET A 566 31.79 25.05 4.93
C MET A 566 32.18 25.12 6.43
N HIS A 567 32.25 26.33 6.98
CA HIS A 567 32.71 26.56 8.37
C HIS A 567 31.69 26.11 9.44
N GLY A 568 30.46 25.88 9.05
CA GLY A 568 29.40 25.39 9.96
C GLY A 568 29.27 23.89 10.04
N LEU A 569 30.01 23.15 9.21
CA LEU A 569 29.89 21.69 9.13
C LEU A 569 30.62 20.97 10.26
N ASP A 570 30.03 19.86 10.71
CA ASP A 570 30.62 18.96 11.70
C ASP A 570 31.93 18.36 11.20
N GLN A 571 32.98 18.38 12.04
CA GLN A 571 34.28 17.87 11.66
C GLN A 571 34.31 16.37 11.37
N ALA A 572 33.44 15.60 12.00
CA ALA A 572 33.31 14.17 11.71
C ALA A 572 32.68 13.95 10.33
N ALA A 573 31.77 14.82 9.89
CA ALA A 573 31.22 14.80 8.55
C ALA A 573 32.30 15.09 7.50
N LEU A 574 33.13 16.11 7.75
CA LEU A 574 34.20 16.48 6.83
C LEU A 574 35.21 15.36 6.59
N ARG A 575 35.44 14.50 7.59
CA ARG A 575 36.35 13.33 7.46
C ARG A 575 35.79 12.21 6.62
N ARG A 576 34.49 12.16 6.44
CA ARG A 576 33.77 11.10 5.67
C ARG A 576 33.67 11.40 4.19
N PHE A 577 33.92 12.65 3.79
CA PHE A 577 34.01 13.00 2.39
C PHE A 577 35.37 12.64 1.84
N ASP A 578 35.37 11.90 0.73
CA ASP A 578 36.61 11.54 0.01
C ASP A 578 37.24 12.79 -0.62
N LEU A 579 36.40 13.66 -1.20
CA LEU A 579 36.80 14.90 -1.84
C LEU A 579 35.98 16.08 -1.34
N LYS A 580 36.65 17.20 -1.11
CA LYS A 580 36.08 18.49 -0.73
C LYS A 580 36.55 19.52 -1.73
N VAL A 581 35.65 19.99 -2.57
CA VAL A 581 35.98 20.86 -3.70
C VAL A 581 35.33 22.22 -3.49
N LYS A 582 36.15 23.25 -3.45
CA LYS A 582 35.73 24.64 -3.40
C LYS A 582 35.39 25.14 -4.80
N LEU A 583 34.18 25.59 -4.99
CA LEU A 583 33.77 26.35 -6.17
C LEU A 583 33.74 27.83 -5.80
N ASP A 584 34.39 28.65 -6.60
CA ASP A 584 34.55 30.08 -6.33
C ASP A 584 34.03 30.93 -7.49
N PHE A 585 34.14 32.26 -7.33
CA PHE A 585 33.79 33.21 -8.39
C PHE A 585 34.65 32.97 -9.62
N LEU A 586 34.08 33.24 -10.81
CA LEU A 586 34.79 33.03 -12.08
C LEU A 586 36.05 33.86 -12.19
N ARG A 587 37.11 33.27 -12.75
CA ARG A 587 38.27 34.02 -13.18
C ARG A 587 37.93 34.88 -14.40
N PRO A 588 38.59 36.01 -14.61
CA PRO A 588 38.32 36.90 -15.75
C PRO A 588 38.28 36.16 -17.11
N GLU A 589 39.20 35.21 -17.30
CA GLU A 589 39.30 34.40 -18.51
C GLU A 589 38.09 33.49 -18.70
N GLN A 590 37.62 32.88 -17.60
CA GLN A 590 36.46 32.00 -17.59
C GLN A 590 35.18 32.80 -17.84
N ALA A 591 35.02 33.95 -17.17
CA ALA A 591 33.91 34.85 -17.37
C ALA A 591 33.82 35.35 -18.83
N TRP A 592 34.98 35.69 -19.41
CA TRP A 592 35.07 36.10 -20.81
C TRP A 592 34.68 34.97 -21.78
N ALA A 593 35.20 33.78 -21.59
CA ALA A 593 34.88 32.62 -22.40
C ALA A 593 33.38 32.26 -22.33
N LEU A 594 32.76 32.36 -21.12
CA LEU A 594 31.33 32.15 -20.94
C LEU A 594 30.50 33.23 -21.61
N LEU A 595 30.93 34.50 -21.55
CA LEU A 595 30.29 35.62 -22.28
C LEU A 595 30.25 35.36 -23.79
N LEU A 596 31.41 35.01 -24.38
CA LEU A 596 31.53 34.70 -25.81
C LEU A 596 30.53 33.60 -26.23
N ARG A 597 30.43 32.56 -25.44
CA ARG A 597 29.56 31.41 -25.72
C ARG A 597 28.08 31.79 -25.63
N HIS A 598 27.67 32.62 -24.67
CA HIS A 598 26.33 33.12 -24.57
C HIS A 598 25.99 34.13 -25.68
N CYS A 599 26.90 35.00 -26.07
CA CYS A 599 26.69 35.88 -27.21
C CYS A 599 26.48 35.08 -28.52
N ALA A 600 27.30 34.05 -28.74
CA ALA A 600 27.13 33.16 -29.89
C ALA A 600 25.76 32.44 -29.89
N GLN A 601 25.33 31.94 -28.71
CA GLN A 601 24.03 31.28 -28.57
C GLN A 601 22.83 32.23 -28.82
N LEU A 602 22.94 33.47 -28.40
CA LEU A 602 21.90 34.50 -28.59
C LEU A 602 21.94 35.16 -29.94
N GLY A 603 22.95 34.84 -30.80
CA GLY A 603 23.15 35.51 -32.09
C GLY A 603 23.56 36.98 -31.98
N LEU A 604 24.17 37.36 -30.82
CA LEU A 604 24.67 38.71 -30.62
C LEU A 604 26.03 38.87 -31.27
N ALA A 605 26.38 40.12 -31.60
CA ALA A 605 27.70 40.46 -32.14
C ALA A 605 28.80 40.06 -31.11
N THR A 606 29.96 39.67 -31.61
CA THR A 606 31.13 39.35 -30.79
C THR A 606 31.53 40.55 -29.92
N PRO A 607 31.60 40.38 -28.58
CA PRO A 607 31.99 41.46 -27.67
C PRO A 607 33.43 41.92 -27.91
N GLY A 608 33.68 43.20 -27.74
CA GLY A 608 34.98 43.82 -27.95
C GLY A 608 35.84 43.97 -26.68
N SER A 609 36.94 44.67 -26.79
CA SER A 609 37.86 44.94 -25.70
C SER A 609 37.27 45.80 -24.57
N SER A 610 36.28 46.64 -24.90
CA SER A 610 35.53 47.43 -23.90
C SER A 610 34.76 46.51 -22.96
N GLU A 611 33.96 45.56 -23.50
CA GLU A 611 33.18 44.59 -22.75
C GLU A 611 34.10 43.67 -21.93
N GLN A 612 35.23 43.28 -22.50
CA GLN A 612 36.24 42.47 -21.80
C GLN A 612 36.79 43.20 -20.57
N SER A 613 37.15 44.49 -20.73
CA SER A 613 37.69 45.29 -19.63
C SER A 613 36.68 45.54 -18.52
N ARG A 614 35.38 45.72 -18.87
CA ARG A 614 34.28 45.87 -17.91
C ARG A 614 34.05 44.57 -17.15
N LEU A 615 33.97 43.45 -17.85
CA LEU A 615 33.75 42.15 -17.23
C LEU A 615 34.89 41.75 -16.30
N ALA A 616 36.15 42.02 -16.67
CA ALA A 616 37.34 41.72 -15.86
C ALA A 616 37.39 42.47 -14.53
N ARG A 617 36.63 43.57 -14.37
CA ARG A 617 36.49 44.32 -13.09
C ARG A 617 35.52 43.67 -12.12
N LEU A 618 34.65 42.76 -12.59
CA LEU A 618 33.65 42.11 -11.78
C LEU A 618 34.28 40.95 -10.99
N ARG A 619 34.46 41.15 -9.69
CA ARG A 619 35.12 40.17 -8.81
C ARG A 619 34.21 39.03 -8.33
N TYR A 620 32.89 39.22 -8.40
CA TYR A 620 31.89 38.32 -7.80
C TYR A 620 30.99 37.66 -8.84
N VAL A 621 31.47 37.48 -10.07
CA VAL A 621 30.71 36.86 -11.16
C VAL A 621 30.64 35.37 -10.99
N THR A 622 29.46 34.79 -11.18
CA THR A 622 29.22 33.35 -11.14
C THR A 622 28.49 32.89 -12.43
N PRO A 623 28.53 31.61 -12.79
CA PRO A 623 27.69 31.07 -13.89
C PRO A 623 26.17 31.31 -13.66
N GLY A 624 25.74 31.37 -12.40
CA GLY A 624 24.37 31.67 -12.02
C GLY A 624 23.90 33.06 -12.43
N ASP A 625 24.79 34.07 -12.45
CA ASP A 625 24.50 35.43 -12.88
C ASP A 625 24.18 35.48 -14.38
N PHE A 626 24.97 34.76 -15.19
CA PHE A 626 24.66 34.60 -16.60
C PHE A 626 23.29 33.97 -16.82
N ALA A 627 22.99 32.91 -16.09
CA ALA A 627 21.66 32.27 -16.16
C ALA A 627 20.53 33.21 -15.70
N ALA A 628 20.76 34.07 -14.70
CA ALA A 628 19.79 35.07 -14.25
C ALA A 628 19.55 36.12 -15.33
N VAL A 629 20.60 36.70 -15.90
CA VAL A 629 20.50 37.69 -16.98
C VAL A 629 19.81 37.12 -18.22
N LEU A 630 20.09 35.86 -18.58
CA LEU A 630 19.40 35.20 -19.70
C LEU A 630 17.90 35.01 -19.42
N ARG A 631 17.50 34.69 -18.19
CA ARG A 631 16.09 34.63 -17.81
C ARG A 631 15.42 36.01 -17.89
N GLN A 632 16.11 37.05 -17.45
CA GLN A 632 15.63 38.43 -17.54
C GLN A 632 15.49 38.90 -18.99
N GLY A 633 16.34 38.42 -19.89
CA GLY A 633 16.28 38.67 -21.33
C GLY A 633 14.95 38.30 -22.01
N ARG A 634 14.15 37.39 -21.37
CA ARG A 634 12.79 37.04 -21.81
C ARG A 634 11.82 38.23 -21.62
N PHE A 635 12.08 39.08 -20.64
CA PHE A 635 11.25 40.26 -20.32
C PHE A 635 11.87 41.56 -20.82
N ARG A 636 13.18 41.61 -20.97
CA ARG A 636 13.97 42.73 -21.46
C ARG A 636 14.96 42.21 -22.48
N PRO A 637 14.62 42.17 -23.77
CA PRO A 637 15.50 41.63 -24.79
C PRO A 637 16.89 42.31 -24.78
N LEU A 638 17.91 41.48 -24.84
CA LEU A 638 19.32 41.92 -24.89
C LEU A 638 19.60 42.39 -26.34
N ALA A 639 19.90 43.68 -26.51
CA ALA A 639 20.14 44.26 -27.83
C ALA A 639 21.55 43.87 -28.36
N ASP A 640 22.52 43.83 -27.46
CA ASP A 640 23.92 43.60 -27.79
C ASP A 640 24.71 43.03 -26.58
N ALA A 641 25.98 42.74 -26.79
CA ALA A 641 26.87 42.24 -25.76
C ALA A 641 27.13 43.28 -24.65
N ALA A 642 27.07 44.55 -24.94
CA ALA A 642 27.25 45.63 -23.96
C ALA A 642 26.08 45.68 -22.98
N ALA A 643 24.86 45.43 -23.44
CA ALA A 643 23.68 45.34 -22.62
C ALA A 643 23.75 44.09 -21.67
N LEU A 644 24.25 42.97 -22.19
CA LEU A 644 24.47 41.76 -21.38
C LEU A 644 25.47 42.01 -20.25
N VAL A 645 26.61 42.67 -20.55
CA VAL A 645 27.62 43.03 -19.54
C VAL A 645 27.04 44.01 -18.52
N ALA A 646 26.27 45.02 -18.96
CA ALA A 646 25.61 45.97 -18.04
C ALA A 646 24.65 45.30 -17.06
N GLN A 647 23.88 44.28 -17.52
CA GLN A 647 23.02 43.52 -16.62
C GLN A 647 23.80 42.62 -15.66
N LEU A 648 24.95 42.03 -16.09
CA LEU A 648 25.86 41.32 -15.19
C LEU A 648 26.47 42.23 -14.13
N GLU A 649 26.80 43.47 -14.48
CA GLU A 649 27.27 44.48 -13.51
C GLU A 649 26.20 44.78 -12.46
N ALA A 650 24.94 44.93 -12.89
CA ALA A 650 23.80 45.14 -11.99
C ALA A 650 23.56 43.96 -11.04
N GLU A 651 23.62 42.72 -11.55
CA GLU A 651 23.47 41.50 -10.71
C GLU A 651 24.62 41.39 -9.69
N CYS A 652 25.86 41.67 -10.11
CA CYS A 652 27.01 41.62 -9.21
C CYS A 652 26.96 42.72 -8.13
N ALA A 653 26.39 43.88 -8.43
CA ALA A 653 26.23 44.99 -7.47
C ALA A 653 25.25 44.68 -6.33
N LEU A 654 24.33 43.71 -6.53
CA LEU A 654 23.38 43.29 -5.52
C LEU A 654 23.98 42.35 -4.45
N LYS A 655 25.18 41.79 -4.70
CA LYS A 655 25.80 40.83 -3.80
C LYS A 655 26.40 41.48 -2.55
N GLU A 656 26.25 40.82 -1.41
CA GLU A 656 26.94 41.22 -0.18
C GLU A 656 28.47 41.17 -0.40
N GLY A 657 29.16 42.19 -0.12
CA GLY A 657 30.59 42.34 -0.40
C GLY A 657 30.92 43.30 -1.56
N ALA A 658 29.97 43.55 -2.49
CA ALA A 658 30.14 44.61 -3.49
C ALA A 658 29.99 46.02 -2.89
N LYS A 659 29.36 46.14 -1.69
CA LYS A 659 29.11 47.40 -0.97
C LYS A 659 30.32 47.92 -0.13
N GLY A 660 31.41 47.21 -0.13
CA GLY A 660 32.61 47.60 0.60
C GLY A 660 33.69 48.12 -0.32
N VAL A 661 33.66 49.38 -0.70
CA VAL A 661 34.77 50.36 -0.86
C VAL A 661 34.17 51.58 -1.58
N MET A 662 33.42 52.42 -0.88
CA MET A 662 33.50 53.85 -1.10
C MET A 662 34.68 54.35 -0.24
N GLY A 663 35.88 54.22 -0.77
CA GLY A 663 37.04 54.95 -0.23
C GLY A 663 36.86 56.41 -0.57
N PHE A 664 36.75 57.26 0.44
CA PHE A 664 37.05 58.67 0.30
C PHE A 664 38.51 58.82 -0.17
N VAL A 665 38.69 59.50 -1.30
CA VAL A 665 39.91 60.23 -1.61
C VAL A 665 39.68 61.68 -1.29
#